data_473d19b3826b97edcaaa74a75883c744
#
_entry.id   473d19b3826b97edcaaa74a75883c744
#
_cell.length_a   1.000
_cell.length_b   1.000
_cell.length_c   1.000
_cell.angle_alpha   90.00
_cell.angle_beta   90.00
_cell.angle_gamma   90.00
#
_symmetry.space_group_name_H-M   'P 1'
#
loop_
_entity.id
_entity.type
_entity.pdbx_description
1 polymer ?
#
loop_
_entity_poly.entity_id
_entity_poly.type
_entity_poly.pdbx_seq_one_letter_code
_entity_poly.pdbx_strand_id
1 'polypeptide(L)'
;MKRYLLSLLLASFTMWLIAAPTIRIRRNVTLDDGRTVMVTAYGDEDFDYLKTDDGEVVIETDGVFHATGLTVEEYLATLPQMPRSARREVGSLKDALLQPYGTKKIPVILAAFNDKKFTVEKTNEKVRSFYNQLFNGNDIYASTGNWGSVRKYFIDQSQGQFQPEFSIIGPVTLDKNYAYYGGDYSSGSKDSCYSKFIMESFTKAQAWSANSLEGDWIQFDNDSDGSVDMCVVIFAGMGQNYTNNYGDKSTIWPKELPTAYNINGIKLAGCSSSCEMRPTAASSDGVITNWQADGIGVIVHEISHAIGLPDLYDTKDKAFGLDFWSVMDYGMYTRNSKCPVGYTAYEREFMEWQLTETVNSPRTLHIAPFSKGGKGYKIVNDANPNEYYILDNRQALDWDWGMCSNRGHGMIVLHVDFKQSIWSLNNVNSNPNHQYLTIIPANNSLIGSNNYTTQDQWKASLQGNPYPGTSKNHELTNTTTPASLVFTGTYMSKPLMDIQETKDGIITVKVMPLGTLESPTGLTFEDVSARKATAIWEEVEEAELYNLQLLCEGEVVLSKDSIAGNSFLLEDLRPNVDYTYKVQAISDSYLNSDWAESGSFRDIVDVISEMTTSTELVRIYDMNGRFVGECFADELQRFSLKRGIYIVRRMNGRTKKIMK
;
A
#
# COMPACT_ATOMS: atom_id res chain seq x y z
N MET A 1 0.15 45.05 58.14
CA MET A 1 -0.87 44.61 57.18
C MET A 1 -0.17 44.37 55.83
N LYS A 2 0.28 43.15 55.55
CA LYS A 2 0.84 42.75 54.26
C LYS A 2 -0.27 42.03 53.47
N ARG A 3 -0.72 42.63 52.37
CA ARG A 3 -1.63 42.05 51.44
C ARG A 3 -0.84 41.08 50.57
N TYR A 4 -1.10 39.78 50.67
CA TYR A 4 -0.66 38.80 49.72
C TYR A 4 -1.63 38.82 48.53
N LEU A 5 -1.17 39.30 47.38
CA LEU A 5 -1.82 39.08 46.10
C LEU A 5 -1.53 37.64 45.72
N LEU A 6 -2.56 36.80 45.78
CA LEU A 6 -2.54 35.45 45.20
C LEU A 6 -2.83 35.59 43.70
N SER A 7 -1.78 35.58 42.87
CA SER A 7 -1.92 35.45 41.42
C SER A 7 -2.31 34.01 41.12
N LEU A 8 -3.59 33.78 40.82
CA LEU A 8 -4.00 32.55 40.16
C LEU A 8 -3.41 32.60 38.75
N LEU A 9 -2.32 31.88 38.53
CA LEU A 9 -1.96 31.43 37.18
C LEU A 9 -3.02 30.40 36.75
N LEU A 10 -4.01 30.84 35.96
CA LEU A 10 -4.72 29.93 35.10
C LEU A 10 -3.70 29.45 34.06
N ALA A 11 -3.12 28.28 34.28
CA ALA A 11 -2.50 27.53 33.23
C ALA A 11 -3.63 27.05 32.31
N SER A 12 -3.88 27.80 31.26
CA SER A 12 -4.68 27.30 30.13
C SER A 12 -3.86 26.18 29.47
N PHE A 13 -4.14 24.95 29.85
CA PHE A 13 -3.69 23.79 29.10
C PHE A 13 -4.38 23.87 27.73
N THR A 14 -3.66 24.30 26.73
CA THR A 14 -4.07 24.22 25.35
C THR A 14 -3.67 22.83 24.85
N MET A 15 -4.65 22.00 24.57
CA MET A 15 -4.49 20.61 24.12
C MET A 15 -4.39 20.59 22.60
N TRP A 16 -3.53 19.75 22.06
CA TRP A 16 -3.38 19.58 20.63
C TRP A 16 -4.29 18.46 20.16
N LEU A 17 -4.96 18.71 19.07
CA LEU A 17 -5.85 17.80 18.37
C LEU A 17 -5.10 17.17 17.20
N ILE A 18 -5.36 15.92 16.94
CA ILE A 18 -4.91 15.18 15.75
C ILE A 18 -6.17 14.61 15.15
N ALA A 19 -6.41 14.84 13.85
CA ALA A 19 -7.67 14.45 13.23
C ALA A 19 -7.54 14.21 11.74
N ALA A 20 -8.51 13.44 11.22
CA ALA A 20 -8.63 13.16 9.80
C ALA A 20 -8.75 14.45 8.97
N PRO A 21 -8.01 14.59 7.86
CA PRO A 21 -8.16 15.72 6.94
C PRO A 21 -9.55 15.73 6.30
N THR A 22 -9.99 16.90 5.84
CA THR A 22 -11.26 17.00 5.11
C THR A 22 -11.21 16.18 3.82
N ILE A 23 -12.29 15.44 3.53
CA ILE A 23 -12.40 14.76 2.24
C ILE A 23 -12.46 15.80 1.12
N ARG A 24 -11.63 15.66 0.09
CA ARG A 24 -11.53 16.63 -1.00
C ARG A 24 -12.59 16.39 -2.07
N ILE A 25 -13.56 17.31 -2.14
CA ILE A 25 -14.62 17.30 -3.14
C ILE A 25 -14.55 18.61 -3.92
N ARG A 26 -14.51 18.49 -5.24
CA ARG A 26 -14.58 19.64 -6.15
C ARG A 26 -16.04 19.97 -6.43
N ARG A 27 -16.40 21.25 -6.29
CA ARG A 27 -17.75 21.75 -6.58
C ARG A 27 -17.73 23.18 -7.10
N ASN A 28 -18.80 23.57 -7.80
CA ASN A 28 -19.02 24.96 -8.16
C ASN A 28 -19.62 25.73 -6.98
N VAL A 29 -19.14 26.92 -6.71
CA VAL A 29 -19.75 27.89 -5.80
C VAL A 29 -19.96 29.19 -6.53
N THR A 30 -21.04 29.93 -6.20
CA THR A 30 -21.28 31.28 -6.69
C THR A 30 -20.80 32.27 -5.64
N LEU A 31 -19.86 33.14 -6.02
CA LEU A 31 -19.31 34.16 -5.16
C LEU A 31 -20.31 35.32 -5.00
N ASP A 32 -20.08 36.18 -4.00
CA ASP A 32 -20.87 37.39 -3.73
C ASP A 32 -20.87 38.39 -4.87
N ASP A 33 -19.85 38.35 -5.74
CA ASP A 33 -19.77 39.17 -6.96
C ASP A 33 -20.51 38.55 -8.16
N GLY A 34 -21.15 37.41 -8.01
CA GLY A 34 -21.93 36.69 -9.04
C GLY A 34 -21.11 35.75 -9.93
N ARG A 35 -19.79 35.67 -9.79
CA ARG A 35 -18.97 34.69 -10.50
C ARG A 35 -19.20 33.29 -9.95
N THR A 36 -19.24 32.28 -10.82
CA THR A 36 -19.23 30.87 -10.42
C THR A 36 -17.83 30.30 -10.63
N VAL A 37 -17.22 29.79 -9.59
CA VAL A 37 -15.87 29.25 -9.59
C VAL A 37 -15.88 27.79 -9.09
N MET A 38 -14.96 26.99 -9.63
CA MET A 38 -14.69 25.63 -9.13
C MET A 38 -13.79 25.73 -7.91
N VAL A 39 -14.21 25.15 -6.80
CA VAL A 39 -13.43 25.10 -5.57
C VAL A 39 -13.25 23.67 -5.07
N THR A 40 -12.17 23.46 -4.33
CA THR A 40 -11.88 22.23 -3.57
C THR A 40 -11.71 22.62 -2.09
N ALA A 41 -12.29 21.85 -1.17
CA ALA A 41 -12.10 22.06 0.25
C ALA A 41 -10.79 21.42 0.72
N TYR A 42 -10.11 22.13 1.62
CA TYR A 42 -8.86 21.75 2.26
C TYR A 42 -8.94 22.03 3.76
N GLY A 43 -8.09 21.36 4.53
CA GLY A 43 -7.92 21.61 5.96
C GLY A 43 -8.08 20.38 6.83
N ASP A 44 -7.91 20.61 8.11
CA ASP A 44 -7.99 19.66 9.21
C ASP A 44 -8.71 20.32 10.42
N GLU A 45 -8.52 19.78 11.59
CA GLU A 45 -9.12 20.31 12.83
C GLU A 45 -8.61 21.69 13.24
N ASP A 46 -7.46 22.12 12.73
CA ASP A 46 -6.86 23.41 13.08
C ASP A 46 -7.43 24.54 12.22
N PHE A 47 -7.62 24.30 10.90
CA PHE A 47 -8.16 25.29 9.96
C PHE A 47 -8.72 24.62 8.70
N ASP A 48 -9.63 25.31 8.02
CA ASP A 48 -10.20 24.92 6.73
C ASP A 48 -10.36 26.11 5.80
N TYR A 49 -10.31 25.84 4.48
CA TYR A 49 -10.56 26.82 3.44
C TYR A 49 -11.00 26.13 2.14
N LEU A 50 -11.63 26.90 1.26
CA LEU A 50 -11.87 26.50 -0.11
C LEU A 50 -10.79 27.13 -1.01
N LYS A 51 -10.31 26.41 -2.01
CA LYS A 51 -9.32 26.90 -2.98
C LYS A 51 -9.84 26.74 -4.40
N THR A 52 -9.74 27.78 -5.21
CA THR A 52 -10.01 27.73 -6.64
C THR A 52 -8.92 26.97 -7.40
N ASP A 53 -9.20 26.59 -8.65
CA ASP A 53 -8.19 25.98 -9.53
C ASP A 53 -7.00 26.91 -9.81
N ASP A 54 -7.21 28.23 -9.76
CA ASP A 54 -6.17 29.24 -9.90
C ASP A 54 -5.37 29.49 -8.63
N GLY A 55 -5.72 28.82 -7.51
CA GLY A 55 -5.01 28.91 -6.24
C GLY A 55 -5.48 29.99 -5.29
N GLU A 56 -6.54 30.74 -5.64
CA GLU A 56 -7.16 31.75 -4.77
C GLU A 56 -7.97 31.08 -3.65
N VAL A 57 -7.84 31.58 -2.43
CA VAL A 57 -8.65 31.14 -1.29
C VAL A 57 -10.03 31.79 -1.32
N VAL A 58 -11.05 30.97 -1.15
CA VAL A 58 -12.46 31.37 -0.99
C VAL A 58 -12.89 31.05 0.42
N ILE A 59 -13.53 32.02 1.10
CA ILE A 59 -14.11 31.83 2.43
C ILE A 59 -15.64 31.91 2.35
N GLU A 60 -16.31 31.21 3.23
CA GLU A 60 -17.75 31.28 3.39
C GLU A 60 -18.10 32.02 4.69
N THR A 61 -18.97 32.99 4.58
CA THR A 61 -19.51 33.73 5.73
C THR A 61 -21.03 33.82 5.61
N ASP A 62 -21.74 33.26 6.59
CA ASP A 62 -23.21 33.23 6.62
C ASP A 62 -23.86 32.68 5.33
N GLY A 63 -23.25 31.63 4.74
CA GLY A 63 -23.72 31.00 3.51
C GLY A 63 -23.39 31.75 2.21
N VAL A 64 -22.58 32.82 2.27
CA VAL A 64 -22.11 33.58 1.12
C VAL A 64 -20.62 33.31 0.92
N PHE A 65 -20.24 33.02 -0.34
CA PHE A 65 -18.85 32.75 -0.70
C PHE A 65 -18.15 34.03 -1.16
N HIS A 66 -16.97 34.31 -0.59
CA HIS A 66 -16.17 35.49 -0.87
C HIS A 66 -14.78 35.06 -1.37
N ALA A 67 -14.37 35.57 -2.51
CA ALA A 67 -13.00 35.48 -2.97
C ALA A 67 -12.12 36.39 -2.10
N THR A 68 -11.04 35.86 -1.54
CA THR A 68 -10.16 36.63 -0.64
C THR A 68 -9.14 37.48 -1.38
N GLY A 69 -8.86 37.17 -2.65
CA GLY A 69 -7.76 37.74 -3.42
C GLY A 69 -6.38 37.23 -2.94
N LEU A 70 -6.33 36.27 -2.03
CA LEU A 70 -5.10 35.77 -1.43
C LEU A 70 -4.77 34.36 -1.94
N THR A 71 -3.49 34.08 -2.09
CA THR A 71 -2.99 32.71 -2.18
C THR A 71 -3.14 31.98 -0.85
N VAL A 72 -3.02 30.65 -0.86
CA VAL A 72 -3.05 29.85 0.39
C VAL A 72 -2.01 30.33 1.39
N GLU A 73 -0.79 30.68 0.93
CA GLU A 73 0.28 31.13 1.81
C GLU A 73 -0.02 32.47 2.48
N GLU A 74 -0.54 33.42 1.70
CA GLU A 74 -0.95 34.72 2.20
C GLU A 74 -2.12 34.59 3.16
N TYR A 75 -3.12 33.75 2.83
CA TYR A 75 -4.26 33.49 3.70
C TYR A 75 -3.84 32.87 5.04
N LEU A 76 -3.02 31.81 5.01
CA LEU A 76 -2.52 31.16 6.24
C LEU A 76 -1.70 32.12 7.11
N ALA A 77 -1.02 33.09 6.50
CA ALA A 77 -0.30 34.13 7.23
C ALA A 77 -1.23 35.15 7.94
N THR A 78 -2.48 35.30 7.50
CA THR A 78 -3.49 36.16 8.14
C THR A 78 -4.17 35.50 9.33
N LEU A 79 -4.14 34.16 9.41
CA LEU A 79 -4.77 33.45 10.51
C LEU A 79 -4.04 33.74 11.82
N PRO A 80 -4.78 33.87 12.96
CA PRO A 80 -4.15 34.03 14.25
C PRO A 80 -3.12 32.90 14.44
N GLN A 81 -1.88 33.29 14.80
CA GLN A 81 -0.87 32.35 15.26
C GLN A 81 -1.38 31.76 16.59
N MET A 82 -2.20 30.71 16.49
CA MET A 82 -2.63 30.02 17.71
C MET A 82 -1.37 29.44 18.36
N PRO A 83 -1.16 29.66 19.66
CA PRO A 83 -0.10 28.98 20.39
C PRO A 83 -0.37 27.48 20.16
N ARG A 84 0.52 26.82 19.43
CA ARG A 84 0.44 25.38 19.28
C ARG A 84 0.53 24.81 20.68
N SER A 85 -0.59 24.34 21.18
CA SER A 85 -0.73 23.75 22.49
C SER A 85 0.21 22.57 22.65
N ALA A 86 0.57 22.19 23.86
CA ALA A 86 1.48 21.08 24.13
C ALA A 86 0.86 19.78 23.58
N ARG A 87 1.27 19.34 22.38
CA ARG A 87 0.94 18.00 21.86
C ARG A 87 1.56 16.98 22.82
N ARG A 88 0.83 15.89 23.08
CA ARG A 88 1.50 14.64 23.39
C ARG A 88 2.54 14.41 22.27
N GLU A 89 3.75 14.02 22.62
CA GLU A 89 4.72 13.63 21.62
C GLU A 89 4.18 12.42 20.86
N VAL A 90 3.65 12.61 19.65
CA VAL A 90 3.39 11.55 18.70
C VAL A 90 4.71 11.14 18.05
N GLY A 91 4.74 10.01 17.35
CA GLY A 91 5.97 9.53 16.72
C GLY A 91 6.92 8.84 17.70
N SER A 92 6.40 8.37 18.84
CA SER A 92 7.10 7.51 19.79
C SER A 92 6.13 6.51 20.39
N LEU A 93 6.43 5.20 20.30
CA LEU A 93 5.63 4.16 20.97
C LEU A 93 5.65 4.29 22.49
N LYS A 94 6.76 4.80 23.04
CA LYS A 94 6.89 5.00 24.48
C LYS A 94 5.82 5.92 25.06
N ASP A 95 5.38 6.89 24.26
CA ASP A 95 4.42 7.91 24.67
C ASP A 95 3.01 7.63 24.12
N ALA A 96 2.79 6.46 23.51
CA ALA A 96 1.48 6.03 23.02
C ALA A 96 0.47 5.90 24.17
N LEU A 97 -0.78 6.34 23.96
CA LEU A 97 -1.86 6.15 24.93
C LEU A 97 -2.15 4.67 25.16
N LEU A 98 -2.03 3.90 24.09
CA LEU A 98 -2.32 2.48 24.09
C LEU A 98 -1.14 1.75 23.43
N GLN A 99 -0.48 0.88 24.16
CA GLN A 99 0.61 0.10 23.60
C GLN A 99 0.08 -0.90 22.55
N PRO A 100 0.66 -0.96 21.33
CA PRO A 100 0.12 -1.74 20.22
C PRO A 100 0.44 -3.24 20.30
N TYR A 101 0.34 -3.83 21.48
CA TYR A 101 0.66 -5.23 21.72
C TYR A 101 -0.37 -5.92 22.63
N GLY A 102 -0.58 -7.23 22.38
CA GLY A 102 -1.46 -8.07 23.18
C GLY A 102 -2.93 -7.69 23.03
N THR A 103 -3.74 -8.21 23.93
CA THR A 103 -5.17 -7.87 24.01
C THR A 103 -5.34 -6.58 24.77
N LYS A 104 -6.07 -5.64 24.18
CA LYS A 104 -6.41 -4.34 24.77
C LYS A 104 -7.92 -4.14 24.74
N LYS A 105 -8.50 -3.84 25.88
CA LYS A 105 -9.92 -3.55 26.00
C LYS A 105 -10.18 -2.06 25.82
N ILE A 106 -11.10 -1.71 24.92
CA ILE A 106 -11.39 -0.33 24.52
C ILE A 106 -12.90 -0.10 24.57
N PRO A 107 -13.40 0.84 25.38
CA PRO A 107 -14.82 1.19 25.38
C PRO A 107 -15.17 2.03 24.14
N VAL A 108 -16.28 1.69 23.48
CA VAL A 108 -16.87 2.43 22.36
C VAL A 108 -18.21 3.01 22.80
N ILE A 109 -18.27 4.32 22.92
CA ILE A 109 -19.45 5.05 23.38
C ILE A 109 -20.25 5.51 22.16
N LEU A 110 -21.52 5.11 22.07
CA LEU A 110 -22.44 5.58 21.04
C LEU A 110 -23.18 6.82 21.56
N ALA A 111 -22.84 8.01 21.05
CA ALA A 111 -23.36 9.30 21.50
C ALA A 111 -24.42 9.86 20.53
N ALA A 112 -25.66 9.94 20.94
CA ALA A 112 -26.74 10.64 20.26
C ALA A 112 -26.95 12.02 20.91
N PHE A 113 -27.55 12.96 20.17
CA PHE A 113 -27.84 14.30 20.65
C PHE A 113 -29.36 14.45 20.93
N ASN A 114 -29.73 15.57 21.56
CA ASN A 114 -31.13 15.85 21.81
C ASN A 114 -31.95 15.90 20.51
N ASP A 115 -31.37 16.50 19.46
CA ASP A 115 -31.97 16.70 18.13
C ASP A 115 -31.51 15.68 17.06
N LYS A 116 -30.48 14.84 17.34
CA LYS A 116 -29.90 13.92 16.37
C LYS A 116 -29.75 12.53 16.98
N LYS A 117 -30.43 11.55 16.38
CA LYS A 117 -30.37 10.13 16.77
C LYS A 117 -29.65 9.33 15.71
N PHE A 118 -29.14 8.14 16.08
CA PHE A 118 -28.62 7.18 15.12
C PHE A 118 -29.68 6.76 14.11
N THR A 119 -29.29 6.61 12.86
CA THR A 119 -30.15 6.30 11.72
C THR A 119 -29.74 5.03 10.98
N VAL A 120 -28.56 4.46 11.29
CA VAL A 120 -28.08 3.18 10.71
C VAL A 120 -29.04 2.03 11.00
N GLU A 121 -29.77 2.08 12.13
CA GLU A 121 -30.74 1.09 12.56
C GLU A 121 -31.91 1.74 13.29
N LYS A 122 -33.05 1.01 13.35
CA LYS A 122 -34.32 1.55 13.88
C LYS A 122 -34.44 1.53 15.42
N THR A 123 -33.68 0.72 16.11
CA THR A 123 -33.73 0.60 17.58
C THR A 123 -32.34 0.66 18.18
N ASN A 124 -32.20 1.15 19.40
CA ASN A 124 -30.93 1.25 20.10
C ASN A 124 -30.20 -0.10 20.22
N GLU A 125 -30.95 -1.20 20.41
CA GLU A 125 -30.40 -2.55 20.45
C GLU A 125 -29.75 -2.93 19.12
N LYS A 126 -30.44 -2.67 17.99
CA LYS A 126 -29.91 -2.93 16.65
C LYS A 126 -28.74 -2.01 16.31
N VAL A 127 -28.77 -0.74 16.74
CA VAL A 127 -27.62 0.18 16.62
C VAL A 127 -26.41 -0.40 17.34
N ARG A 128 -26.56 -0.87 18.59
CA ARG A 128 -25.47 -1.55 19.31
C ARG A 128 -24.97 -2.80 18.58
N SER A 129 -25.89 -3.62 18.08
CA SER A 129 -25.53 -4.82 17.32
C SER A 129 -24.76 -4.48 16.05
N PHE A 130 -25.17 -3.44 15.32
CA PHE A 130 -24.48 -2.95 14.14
C PHE A 130 -23.03 -2.54 14.47
N TYR A 131 -22.84 -1.71 15.50
CA TYR A 131 -21.50 -1.29 15.90
C TYR A 131 -20.67 -2.43 16.50
N ASN A 132 -21.28 -3.36 17.20
CA ASN A 132 -20.55 -4.55 17.65
C ASN A 132 -20.02 -5.37 16.46
N GLN A 133 -20.79 -5.51 15.39
CA GLN A 133 -20.31 -6.12 14.15
C GLN A 133 -19.21 -5.27 13.50
N LEU A 134 -19.40 -3.95 13.40
CA LEU A 134 -18.43 -3.04 12.78
C LEU A 134 -17.06 -3.08 13.48
N PHE A 135 -17.05 -3.13 14.82
CA PHE A 135 -15.84 -3.13 15.62
C PHE A 135 -15.21 -4.51 15.81
N ASN A 136 -16.02 -5.56 16.06
CA ASN A 136 -15.53 -6.88 16.49
C ASN A 136 -15.84 -8.02 15.52
N GLY A 137 -16.67 -7.82 14.50
CA GLY A 137 -17.15 -8.88 13.60
C GLY A 137 -16.03 -9.51 12.78
N ASN A 138 -16.12 -10.82 12.54
CA ASN A 138 -15.14 -11.54 11.72
C ASN A 138 -15.47 -11.48 10.22
N ASP A 139 -16.77 -11.57 9.86
CA ASP A 139 -17.26 -11.46 8.48
C ASP A 139 -18.41 -10.46 8.44
N ILE A 140 -18.09 -9.24 8.04
CA ILE A 140 -19.04 -8.11 8.10
C ILE A 140 -19.35 -7.51 6.72
N TYR A 141 -18.77 -8.03 5.64
CA TYR A 141 -18.94 -7.46 4.31
C TYR A 141 -20.41 -7.45 3.88
N ALA A 142 -21.11 -8.55 4.08
CA ALA A 142 -22.51 -8.69 3.69
C ALA A 142 -23.47 -7.76 4.48
N SER A 143 -23.16 -7.47 5.74
CA SER A 143 -23.99 -6.66 6.63
C SER A 143 -23.67 -5.17 6.61
N THR A 144 -22.42 -4.79 6.42
CA THR A 144 -21.94 -3.40 6.50
C THR A 144 -21.33 -2.88 5.21
N GLY A 145 -20.89 -3.78 4.31
CA GLY A 145 -20.12 -3.46 3.11
C GLY A 145 -18.66 -3.11 3.41
N ASN A 146 -18.19 -3.24 4.66
CA ASN A 146 -16.80 -3.06 5.03
C ASN A 146 -16.00 -4.33 4.70
N TRP A 147 -14.72 -4.17 4.32
CA TRP A 147 -13.82 -5.28 4.02
C TRP A 147 -13.56 -6.18 5.23
N GLY A 148 -13.50 -5.59 6.40
CA GLY A 148 -13.39 -6.23 7.69
C GLY A 148 -13.82 -5.28 8.82
N SER A 149 -13.79 -5.77 10.06
CA SER A 149 -14.03 -4.94 11.25
C SER A 149 -12.78 -4.15 11.64
N VAL A 150 -12.97 -3.17 12.54
CA VAL A 150 -11.85 -2.43 13.15
C VAL A 150 -10.86 -3.39 13.80
N ARG A 151 -11.35 -4.36 14.59
CA ARG A 151 -10.54 -5.41 15.22
C ARG A 151 -9.76 -6.22 14.19
N LYS A 152 -10.45 -6.66 13.13
CA LYS A 152 -9.81 -7.44 12.06
C LYS A 152 -8.70 -6.66 11.37
N TYR A 153 -8.89 -5.35 11.10
CA TYR A 153 -7.86 -4.51 10.52
C TYR A 153 -6.56 -4.56 11.35
N PHE A 154 -6.65 -4.30 12.65
CA PHE A 154 -5.48 -4.28 13.51
C PHE A 154 -4.84 -5.66 13.68
N ILE A 155 -5.63 -6.73 13.80
CA ILE A 155 -5.12 -8.10 13.86
C ILE A 155 -4.36 -8.46 12.58
N ASP A 156 -4.91 -8.17 11.40
CA ASP A 156 -4.28 -8.47 10.13
C ASP A 156 -3.00 -7.65 9.95
N GLN A 157 -3.04 -6.35 10.26
CA GLN A 157 -1.88 -5.47 10.09
C GLN A 157 -0.74 -5.74 11.07
N SER A 158 -1.05 -6.20 12.27
CA SER A 158 -0.06 -6.57 13.30
C SER A 158 0.37 -8.04 13.24
N GLN A 159 -0.15 -8.82 12.29
CA GLN A 159 0.04 -10.29 12.26
C GLN A 159 -0.36 -10.96 13.59
N GLY A 160 -1.44 -10.47 14.22
CA GLY A 160 -1.97 -10.98 15.47
C GLY A 160 -1.28 -10.48 16.74
N GLN A 161 -0.27 -9.61 16.65
CA GLN A 161 0.44 -9.08 17.82
C GLN A 161 -0.41 -8.07 18.60
N PHE A 162 -1.30 -7.33 17.95
CA PHE A 162 -2.24 -6.42 18.57
C PHE A 162 -3.68 -6.89 18.33
N GLN A 163 -4.41 -7.14 19.42
CA GLN A 163 -5.74 -7.73 19.42
C GLN A 163 -6.72 -6.87 20.22
N PRO A 164 -7.17 -5.71 19.69
CA PRO A 164 -8.11 -4.87 20.42
C PRO A 164 -9.47 -5.57 20.55
N GLU A 165 -10.11 -5.41 21.73
CA GLU A 165 -11.46 -5.87 22.05
C GLU A 165 -12.31 -4.66 22.40
N PHE A 166 -13.41 -4.48 21.69
CA PHE A 166 -14.24 -3.29 21.80
C PHE A 166 -15.54 -3.58 22.55
N SER A 167 -15.78 -2.85 23.64
CA SER A 167 -17.03 -2.90 24.42
C SER A 167 -17.98 -1.80 23.97
N ILE A 168 -19.10 -2.14 23.34
CA ILE A 168 -20.06 -1.18 22.78
C ILE A 168 -21.06 -0.71 23.84
N ILE A 169 -21.02 0.57 24.20
CA ILE A 169 -21.78 1.19 25.28
C ILE A 169 -22.78 2.21 24.71
N GLY A 170 -24.03 2.16 25.16
CA GLY A 170 -25.08 3.09 24.73
C GLY A 170 -26.04 2.47 23.69
N PRO A 171 -26.71 3.25 22.79
CA PRO A 171 -26.60 4.72 22.63
C PRO A 171 -27.03 5.51 23.87
N VAL A 172 -26.21 6.52 24.23
CA VAL A 172 -26.56 7.52 25.23
C VAL A 172 -27.02 8.80 24.53
N THR A 173 -27.88 9.60 25.20
CA THR A 173 -28.34 10.87 24.63
C THR A 173 -27.76 12.04 25.42
N LEU A 174 -27.04 12.91 24.75
CA LEU A 174 -26.49 14.16 25.31
C LEU A 174 -27.58 15.22 25.45
N ASP A 175 -27.40 16.15 26.39
CA ASP A 175 -28.42 17.10 26.79
C ASP A 175 -28.62 18.26 25.80
N LYS A 176 -27.63 18.55 24.94
CA LYS A 176 -27.67 19.64 23.97
C LYS A 176 -27.87 19.12 22.55
N ASN A 177 -28.19 20.06 21.67
CA ASN A 177 -28.28 19.80 20.22
C ASN A 177 -26.91 19.56 19.63
N TYR A 178 -26.84 18.89 18.50
CA TYR A 178 -25.62 18.53 17.80
C TYR A 178 -24.71 19.76 17.57
N ALA A 179 -25.28 20.83 17.01
CA ALA A 179 -24.58 22.06 16.72
C ALA A 179 -23.95 22.77 17.95
N TYR A 180 -24.42 22.48 19.16
CA TYR A 180 -23.80 23.02 20.38
C TYR A 180 -22.39 22.43 20.60
N TYR A 181 -22.20 21.15 20.29
CA TYR A 181 -20.92 20.47 20.48
C TYR A 181 -19.96 20.65 19.31
N GLY A 182 -20.50 20.72 18.07
CA GLY A 182 -19.73 20.84 16.84
C GLY A 182 -19.51 22.27 16.35
N GLY A 183 -20.09 23.28 17.03
CA GLY A 183 -19.89 24.69 16.62
C GLY A 183 -18.45 25.15 16.79
N ASP A 184 -17.87 25.72 15.75
CA ASP A 184 -16.51 26.23 15.72
C ASP A 184 -16.33 27.46 16.62
N TYR A 185 -15.08 27.75 16.98
CA TYR A 185 -14.73 29.03 17.63
C TYR A 185 -14.86 30.18 16.64
N SER A 186 -15.13 31.38 17.12
CA SER A 186 -15.11 32.60 16.31
C SER A 186 -13.75 32.89 15.65
N SER A 187 -12.68 32.26 16.14
CA SER A 187 -11.33 32.29 15.56
C SER A 187 -11.14 31.33 14.39
N GLY A 188 -12.14 30.47 14.10
CA GLY A 188 -12.07 29.44 13.06
C GLY A 188 -11.59 28.06 13.52
N SER A 189 -11.08 27.93 14.77
CA SER A 189 -10.74 26.62 15.33
C SER A 189 -11.99 25.77 15.57
N LYS A 190 -11.87 24.45 15.40
CA LYS A 190 -12.99 23.51 15.38
C LYS A 190 -13.53 23.19 16.77
N ASP A 191 -14.82 22.95 16.84
CA ASP A 191 -15.54 22.37 17.98
C ASP A 191 -15.29 23.04 19.34
N SER A 192 -15.74 24.27 19.53
CA SER A 192 -15.58 25.03 20.79
C SER A 192 -16.05 24.32 22.07
N CYS A 193 -16.89 23.29 21.91
CA CYS A 193 -17.43 22.49 23.02
C CYS A 193 -17.01 21.00 22.98
N TYR A 194 -15.93 20.65 22.24
CA TYR A 194 -15.49 19.25 22.11
C TYR A 194 -15.19 18.58 23.46
N SER A 195 -14.48 19.26 24.36
CA SER A 195 -14.21 18.73 25.71
C SER A 195 -15.51 18.39 26.47
N LYS A 196 -16.54 19.25 26.34
CA LYS A 196 -17.86 18.96 26.94
C LYS A 196 -18.54 17.78 26.29
N PHE A 197 -18.43 17.63 24.96
CA PHE A 197 -18.93 16.48 24.23
C PHE A 197 -18.35 15.18 24.78
N ILE A 198 -17.03 15.10 24.95
CA ILE A 198 -16.34 13.90 25.46
C ILE A 198 -16.73 13.64 26.92
N MET A 199 -16.64 14.66 27.80
CA MET A 199 -16.92 14.50 29.21
C MET A 199 -18.39 14.06 29.46
N GLU A 200 -19.33 14.63 28.74
CA GLU A 200 -20.74 14.25 28.87
C GLU A 200 -21.02 12.86 28.32
N SER A 201 -20.44 12.52 27.15
CA SER A 201 -20.52 11.17 26.56
C SER A 201 -20.04 10.11 27.53
N PHE A 202 -18.87 10.34 28.15
CA PHE A 202 -18.29 9.43 29.13
C PHE A 202 -19.14 9.32 30.41
N THR A 203 -19.62 10.46 30.94
CA THR A 203 -20.51 10.49 32.13
C THR A 203 -21.80 9.71 31.89
N LYS A 204 -22.42 9.91 30.73
CA LYS A 204 -23.67 9.20 30.35
C LYS A 204 -23.42 7.71 30.11
N ALA A 205 -22.27 7.36 29.56
CA ALA A 205 -21.85 5.98 29.36
C ALA A 205 -21.62 5.25 30.70
N GLN A 206 -20.99 5.91 31.68
CA GLN A 206 -20.84 5.38 33.03
C GLN A 206 -22.20 5.07 33.68
N ALA A 207 -23.13 6.03 33.61
CA ALA A 207 -24.48 5.85 34.15
C ALA A 207 -25.25 4.74 33.43
N TRP A 208 -25.08 4.63 32.09
CA TRP A 208 -25.72 3.59 31.28
C TRP A 208 -25.19 2.19 31.64
N SER A 209 -23.87 2.04 31.81
CA SER A 209 -23.20 0.76 32.06
C SER A 209 -23.19 0.33 33.54
N ALA A 210 -23.64 1.17 34.47
CA ALA A 210 -23.55 0.93 35.92
C ALA A 210 -24.16 -0.40 36.40
N ASN A 211 -25.10 -0.96 35.64
CA ASN A 211 -25.78 -2.22 35.95
C ASN A 211 -25.43 -3.36 34.95
N SER A 212 -24.36 -3.22 34.20
CA SER A 212 -23.89 -4.20 33.22
C SER A 212 -22.49 -4.71 33.57
N LEU A 213 -21.98 -5.68 32.83
CA LEU A 213 -20.59 -6.15 32.97
C LEU A 213 -19.55 -5.05 32.65
N GLU A 214 -19.94 -4.07 31.83
CA GLU A 214 -19.10 -2.90 31.48
C GLU A 214 -19.12 -1.81 32.56
N GLY A 215 -19.82 -2.01 33.67
CA GLY A 215 -19.88 -1.06 34.79
C GLY A 215 -18.57 -0.85 35.52
N ASP A 216 -17.65 -1.81 35.43
CA ASP A 216 -16.30 -1.68 36.00
C ASP A 216 -15.34 -1.11 34.94
N TRP A 217 -15.18 0.20 34.95
CA TRP A 217 -14.35 0.91 33.98
C TRP A 217 -12.85 0.69 34.16
N ILE A 218 -12.40 0.13 35.30
CA ILE A 218 -10.98 -0.21 35.51
C ILE A 218 -10.49 -1.31 34.56
N GLN A 219 -11.40 -2.10 33.97
CA GLN A 219 -11.03 -3.10 32.97
C GLN A 219 -10.43 -2.50 31.69
N PHE A 220 -10.61 -1.18 31.45
CA PHE A 220 -10.08 -0.43 30.32
C PHE A 220 -8.78 0.31 30.63
N ASP A 221 -8.23 0.11 31.82
CA ASP A 221 -6.87 0.45 32.23
C ASP A 221 -5.97 -0.73 31.87
N ASN A 222 -5.38 -0.69 30.66
CA ASN A 222 -4.65 -1.82 30.12
C ASN A 222 -3.17 -1.87 30.56
N ASP A 223 -2.66 -0.79 31.17
CA ASP A 223 -1.28 -0.70 31.66
C ASP A 223 -1.18 -0.57 33.18
N SER A 224 -2.33 -0.50 33.87
CA SER A 224 -2.47 -0.42 35.33
C SER A 224 -1.91 0.88 35.93
N ASP A 225 -2.02 1.99 35.24
CA ASP A 225 -1.60 3.33 35.71
C ASP A 225 -2.71 4.04 36.51
N GLY A 226 -3.90 3.45 36.59
CA GLY A 226 -5.09 3.98 37.27
C GLY A 226 -5.93 4.90 36.38
N SER A 227 -5.74 4.87 35.07
CA SER A 227 -6.52 5.59 34.06
C SER A 227 -7.13 4.63 33.04
N VAL A 228 -8.28 4.96 32.49
CA VAL A 228 -8.76 4.38 31.22
C VAL A 228 -7.88 4.97 30.11
N ASP A 229 -7.13 4.14 29.39
CA ASP A 229 -6.13 4.61 28.40
C ASP A 229 -6.80 5.45 27.31
N MET A 230 -7.87 4.93 26.72
CA MET A 230 -8.63 5.63 25.71
C MET A 230 -10.10 5.17 25.66
N CYS A 231 -10.96 6.01 25.13
CA CYS A 231 -12.28 5.60 24.65
C CYS A 231 -12.47 6.03 23.19
N VAL A 232 -13.33 5.31 22.46
CA VAL A 232 -13.81 5.73 21.14
C VAL A 232 -15.23 6.25 21.28
N VAL A 233 -15.53 7.43 20.72
CA VAL A 233 -16.88 7.99 20.71
C VAL A 233 -17.41 8.04 19.28
N ILE A 234 -18.42 7.25 18.98
CA ILE A 234 -19.15 7.34 17.70
C ILE A 234 -20.36 8.21 17.91
N PHE A 235 -20.45 9.32 17.19
CA PHE A 235 -21.56 10.26 17.29
C PHE A 235 -22.55 10.12 16.14
N ALA A 236 -23.84 10.32 16.47
CA ALA A 236 -24.93 10.26 15.51
C ALA A 236 -24.85 11.41 14.48
N GLY A 237 -25.04 11.09 13.21
CA GLY A 237 -24.98 12.04 12.12
C GLY A 237 -23.65 12.04 11.37
N MET A 238 -23.36 13.13 10.64
CA MET A 238 -22.15 13.27 9.81
C MET A 238 -21.07 14.08 10.53
N GLY A 239 -19.81 13.80 10.25
CA GLY A 239 -18.69 14.56 10.73
C GLY A 239 -18.36 15.78 9.88
N GLN A 240 -17.71 16.79 10.47
CA GLN A 240 -17.34 18.02 9.77
C GLN A 240 -16.27 17.79 8.70
N ASN A 241 -15.44 16.75 8.83
CA ASN A 241 -14.54 16.28 7.77
C ASN A 241 -15.26 15.98 6.44
N TYR A 242 -16.58 15.73 6.49
CA TYR A 242 -17.46 15.59 5.33
C TYR A 242 -18.29 16.83 5.06
N THR A 243 -18.97 17.37 6.07
CA THR A 243 -19.96 18.43 5.90
C THR A 243 -19.35 19.79 5.62
N ASN A 244 -18.08 19.99 5.99
CA ASN A 244 -17.33 21.21 5.68
C ASN A 244 -17.29 21.51 4.18
N ASN A 245 -17.25 20.47 3.34
CA ASN A 245 -17.35 20.60 1.89
C ASN A 245 -18.67 21.17 1.38
N TYR A 246 -19.71 21.21 2.23
CA TYR A 246 -21.07 21.61 1.91
C TYR A 246 -21.53 22.82 2.71
N GLY A 247 -20.58 23.49 3.40
CA GLY A 247 -20.85 24.71 4.16
C GLY A 247 -21.46 24.49 5.55
N ASP A 248 -21.63 23.27 6.01
CA ASP A 248 -22.10 23.00 7.37
C ASP A 248 -20.92 22.81 8.33
N LYS A 249 -20.61 23.86 9.09
CA LYS A 249 -19.54 23.94 10.10
C LYS A 249 -20.07 23.74 11.53
N SER A 250 -21.31 23.28 11.68
CA SER A 250 -21.93 23.04 12.98
C SER A 250 -21.80 21.60 13.46
N THR A 251 -21.14 20.75 12.68
CA THR A 251 -20.94 19.33 12.97
C THR A 251 -19.58 19.09 13.62
N ILE A 252 -19.46 17.99 14.39
CA ILE A 252 -18.22 17.66 15.12
C ILE A 252 -17.17 17.15 14.11
N TRP A 253 -15.92 17.60 14.27
CA TRP A 253 -14.78 17.08 13.52
C TRP A 253 -14.27 15.79 14.19
N PRO A 254 -14.21 14.64 13.48
CA PRO A 254 -13.57 13.43 13.98
C PRO A 254 -12.11 13.69 14.32
N LYS A 255 -11.68 13.27 15.52
CA LYS A 255 -10.31 13.49 15.98
C LYS A 255 -9.92 12.61 17.16
N GLU A 256 -8.61 12.42 17.33
CA GLU A 256 -8.01 11.90 18.55
C GLU A 256 -7.60 13.07 19.48
N LEU A 257 -7.79 12.86 20.77
CA LEU A 257 -7.47 13.85 21.78
C LEU A 257 -6.89 13.17 23.03
N PRO A 258 -5.62 13.42 23.38
CA PRO A 258 -5.12 13.10 24.70
C PRO A 258 -5.84 13.96 25.73
N THR A 259 -6.25 13.35 26.84
CA THR A 259 -7.00 14.02 27.89
C THR A 259 -6.36 13.77 29.25
N ALA A 260 -6.74 14.57 30.24
CA ALA A 260 -6.43 14.32 31.63
C ALA A 260 -7.71 14.51 32.48
N TYR A 261 -8.85 13.99 31.94
CA TYR A 261 -10.13 14.18 32.61
C TYR A 261 -10.28 13.23 33.79
N ASN A 262 -10.80 13.73 34.89
CA ASN A 262 -11.32 12.93 36.00
C ASN A 262 -12.85 13.07 36.01
N ILE A 263 -13.54 12.02 35.63
CA ILE A 263 -15.00 12.04 35.47
C ILE A 263 -15.58 11.02 36.44
N ASN A 264 -16.27 11.52 37.48
CA ASN A 264 -16.86 10.67 38.53
C ASN A 264 -15.84 9.73 39.20
N GLY A 265 -14.60 10.18 39.38
CA GLY A 265 -13.55 9.40 40.01
C GLY A 265 -12.75 8.50 39.08
N ILE A 266 -13.13 8.40 37.80
CA ILE A 266 -12.40 7.64 36.79
C ILE A 266 -11.58 8.60 35.94
N LYS A 267 -10.29 8.35 35.83
CA LYS A 267 -9.40 9.10 34.94
C LYS A 267 -9.52 8.56 33.52
N LEU A 268 -9.51 9.46 32.54
CA LEU A 268 -9.49 9.16 31.12
C LEU A 268 -8.26 9.83 30.50
N ALA A 269 -7.35 9.04 29.92
CA ALA A 269 -6.10 9.52 29.35
C ALA A 269 -6.24 9.99 27.90
N GLY A 270 -7.17 9.44 27.11
CA GLY A 270 -7.40 9.86 25.74
C GLY A 270 -8.74 9.43 25.18
N CYS A 271 -9.12 10.03 24.06
CA CYS A 271 -10.30 9.63 23.31
C CYS A 271 -10.11 9.84 21.81
N SER A 272 -10.70 8.95 21.01
CA SER A 272 -10.89 9.13 19.58
C SER A 272 -12.38 9.31 19.27
N SER A 273 -12.72 10.08 18.26
CA SER A 273 -14.12 10.21 17.82
C SER A 273 -14.28 10.00 16.33
N SER A 274 -15.44 9.48 15.92
CA SER A 274 -15.84 9.37 14.53
C SER A 274 -17.35 9.46 14.38
N CYS A 275 -17.82 9.69 13.16
CA CYS A 275 -19.24 9.90 12.87
C CYS A 275 -19.94 8.61 12.42
N GLU A 276 -21.28 8.64 12.55
CA GLU A 276 -22.16 7.56 12.06
C GLU A 276 -22.24 7.52 10.53
N MET A 277 -22.35 8.69 9.88
CA MET A 277 -22.77 8.80 8.50
C MET A 277 -21.81 9.59 7.65
N ARG A 278 -21.74 9.25 6.37
CA ARG A 278 -21.05 10.00 5.35
C ARG A 278 -21.98 10.34 4.17
N PRO A 279 -21.77 11.45 3.45
CA PRO A 279 -22.52 11.76 2.24
C PRO A 279 -22.10 10.83 1.08
N THR A 280 -23.07 10.50 0.22
CA THR A 280 -22.85 9.73 -1.01
C THR A 280 -23.30 10.48 -2.25
N ALA A 281 -24.13 11.51 -2.11
CA ALA A 281 -24.50 12.43 -3.18
C ALA A 281 -24.84 13.79 -2.61
N ALA A 282 -24.60 14.83 -3.41
CA ALA A 282 -25.05 16.18 -3.15
C ALA A 282 -25.57 16.80 -4.46
N SER A 283 -26.46 17.80 -4.33
CA SER A 283 -26.91 18.64 -5.45
C SER A 283 -25.80 19.60 -5.92
N SER A 284 -26.00 20.23 -7.07
CA SER A 284 -25.03 21.18 -7.64
C SER A 284 -24.77 22.42 -6.76
N ASP A 285 -25.71 22.76 -5.90
CA ASP A 285 -25.62 23.84 -4.90
C ASP A 285 -25.06 23.39 -3.54
N GLY A 286 -24.55 22.16 -3.46
CA GLY A 286 -23.85 21.63 -2.27
C GLY A 286 -24.77 21.05 -1.19
N VAL A 287 -26.07 20.92 -1.43
CA VAL A 287 -26.97 20.26 -0.46
C VAL A 287 -26.77 18.74 -0.52
N ILE A 288 -26.47 18.11 0.62
CA ILE A 288 -26.35 16.65 0.72
C ILE A 288 -27.73 16.02 0.47
N THR A 289 -27.84 15.21 -0.57
CA THR A 289 -29.09 14.57 -0.98
C THR A 289 -29.17 13.10 -0.62
N ASN A 290 -28.01 12.47 -0.39
CA ASN A 290 -27.95 11.06 0.01
C ASN A 290 -26.75 10.78 0.93
N TRP A 291 -26.89 9.78 1.79
CA TRP A 291 -25.86 9.37 2.75
C TRP A 291 -25.94 7.88 3.05
N GLN A 292 -24.89 7.35 3.65
CA GLN A 292 -24.79 5.97 4.13
C GLN A 292 -24.02 5.91 5.44
N ALA A 293 -24.07 4.76 6.13
CA ALA A 293 -23.19 4.50 7.25
C ALA A 293 -21.73 4.67 6.81
N ASP A 294 -20.93 5.33 7.64
CA ASP A 294 -19.52 5.49 7.37
C ASP A 294 -18.79 4.14 7.49
N GLY A 295 -17.62 4.05 6.87
CA GLY A 295 -16.72 2.90 6.99
C GLY A 295 -15.85 2.98 8.24
N ILE A 296 -14.93 2.00 8.34
CA ILE A 296 -13.99 1.94 9.47
C ILE A 296 -12.76 2.82 9.31
N GLY A 297 -12.54 3.42 8.13
CA GLY A 297 -11.26 4.04 7.79
C GLY A 297 -10.87 5.19 8.72
N VAL A 298 -11.78 6.14 8.99
CA VAL A 298 -11.54 7.24 9.92
C VAL A 298 -11.35 6.73 11.35
N ILE A 299 -12.14 5.72 11.77
CA ILE A 299 -11.99 5.09 13.09
C ILE A 299 -10.58 4.49 13.27
N VAL A 300 -10.10 3.79 12.25
CA VAL A 300 -8.76 3.18 12.24
C VAL A 300 -7.68 4.26 12.31
N HIS A 301 -7.81 5.33 11.53
CA HIS A 301 -6.89 6.46 11.53
C HIS A 301 -6.79 7.09 12.93
N GLU A 302 -7.90 7.42 13.56
CA GLU A 302 -7.90 8.05 14.89
C GLU A 302 -7.37 7.11 15.99
N ILE A 303 -7.65 5.80 15.93
CA ILE A 303 -7.04 4.83 16.86
C ILE A 303 -5.53 4.70 16.60
N SER A 304 -5.08 4.86 15.35
CA SER A 304 -3.65 4.80 15.02
C SER A 304 -2.86 5.93 15.66
N HIS A 305 -3.47 7.09 15.85
CA HIS A 305 -2.87 8.15 16.66
C HIS A 305 -2.73 7.74 18.12
N ALA A 306 -3.72 7.11 18.71
CA ALA A 306 -3.66 6.65 20.11
C ALA A 306 -2.56 5.59 20.32
N ILE A 307 -2.20 4.82 19.31
CA ILE A 307 -1.07 3.88 19.34
C ILE A 307 0.25 4.49 18.84
N GLY A 308 0.31 5.81 18.59
CA GLY A 308 1.55 6.61 18.47
C GLY A 308 1.89 7.14 17.08
N LEU A 309 1.18 6.78 16.00
CA LEU A 309 1.46 7.29 14.65
C LEU A 309 1.09 8.77 14.50
N PRO A 310 1.92 9.57 13.81
CA PRO A 310 1.58 10.93 13.40
C PRO A 310 0.77 10.92 12.11
N ASP A 311 0.23 12.08 11.73
CA ASP A 311 -0.27 12.32 10.38
C ASP A 311 0.87 12.28 9.36
N LEU A 312 0.60 11.64 8.23
CA LEU A 312 1.54 11.55 7.12
C LEU A 312 1.10 12.39 5.91
N TYR A 313 -0.08 13.03 5.99
CA TYR A 313 -0.46 14.08 5.05
C TYR A 313 0.21 15.41 5.42
N ASP A 314 0.21 16.35 4.48
CA ASP A 314 0.65 17.71 4.76
C ASP A 314 -0.46 18.50 5.50
N THR A 315 -0.27 18.77 6.75
CA THR A 315 -1.18 19.57 7.56
C THR A 315 -1.33 21.03 7.10
N LYS A 316 -0.60 21.46 6.05
CA LYS A 316 -0.70 22.76 5.37
C LYS A 316 -1.15 22.65 3.91
N ASP A 317 -1.49 21.44 3.45
CA ASP A 317 -2.04 21.15 2.12
C ASP A 317 -1.20 21.61 0.91
N LYS A 318 0.13 21.60 1.02
CA LYS A 318 1.05 22.00 -0.04
C LYS A 318 1.85 20.83 -0.61
N ALA A 319 2.09 19.79 0.19
CA ALA A 319 2.92 18.64 -0.16
C ALA A 319 2.06 17.40 -0.49
N PHE A 320 2.66 16.43 -1.16
CA PHE A 320 2.01 15.16 -1.51
C PHE A 320 1.75 14.28 -0.29
N GLY A 321 2.70 14.24 0.67
CA GLY A 321 2.67 13.29 1.77
C GLY A 321 2.83 11.85 1.28
N LEU A 322 1.88 10.99 1.63
CA LEU A 322 1.72 9.63 1.12
C LEU A 322 0.41 9.42 0.35
N ASP A 323 -0.51 10.39 0.37
CA ASP A 323 -1.82 10.34 -0.29
C ASP A 323 -2.56 9.04 0.04
N PHE A 324 -3.07 8.30 -0.94
CA PHE A 324 -3.76 7.02 -0.72
C PHE A 324 -2.85 5.85 -0.32
N TRP A 325 -1.53 6.02 -0.26
CA TRP A 325 -0.61 4.94 0.10
C TRP A 325 -0.52 4.68 1.61
N SER A 326 -1.03 5.55 2.45
CA SER A 326 -1.06 5.39 3.91
C SER A 326 -2.45 5.64 4.49
N VAL A 327 -2.82 4.86 5.52
CA VAL A 327 -4.04 5.11 6.32
C VAL A 327 -3.89 6.37 7.19
N MET A 328 -2.65 6.79 7.50
CA MET A 328 -2.35 8.04 8.19
C MET A 328 -2.33 9.25 7.26
N ASP A 329 -2.83 9.06 6.03
CA ASP A 329 -3.12 10.04 5.01
C ASP A 329 -4.47 9.67 4.35
N TYR A 330 -4.75 10.06 3.13
CA TYR A 330 -6.03 9.83 2.44
C TYR A 330 -6.39 8.35 2.22
N GLY A 331 -5.48 7.42 2.49
CA GLY A 331 -5.72 5.97 2.43
C GLY A 331 -6.88 5.49 3.31
N MET A 332 -7.23 6.23 4.37
CA MET A 332 -8.40 5.97 5.20
C MET A 332 -9.72 6.09 4.42
N TYR A 333 -9.77 6.89 3.36
CA TYR A 333 -10.98 7.14 2.57
C TYR A 333 -11.21 6.16 1.43
N THR A 334 -10.29 5.18 1.22
CA THR A 334 -10.44 4.19 0.15
C THR A 334 -11.75 3.42 0.26
N ARG A 335 -12.42 3.23 -0.88
CA ARG A 335 -13.74 2.57 -0.96
C ARG A 335 -14.78 3.18 -0.03
N ASN A 336 -14.80 4.51 0.09
CA ASN A 336 -15.69 5.20 1.02
C ASN A 336 -15.43 4.82 2.49
N SER A 337 -14.19 4.80 2.91
CA SER A 337 -13.71 4.36 4.23
C SER A 337 -14.00 2.90 4.58
N LYS A 338 -14.54 2.10 3.65
CA LYS A 338 -14.95 0.70 3.89
C LYS A 338 -13.83 -0.33 3.67
N CYS A 339 -12.76 0.06 2.99
CA CYS A 339 -11.55 -0.74 2.82
C CYS A 339 -10.34 0.20 2.93
N PRO A 340 -10.03 0.73 4.13
CA PRO A 340 -8.85 1.55 4.32
C PRO A 340 -7.61 0.75 3.89
N VAL A 341 -6.61 1.46 3.35
CA VAL A 341 -5.37 0.83 2.91
C VAL A 341 -4.62 0.24 4.11
N GLY A 342 -3.87 -0.84 3.88
CA GLY A 342 -3.00 -1.41 4.91
C GLY A 342 -1.84 -0.47 5.28
N TYR A 343 -1.26 -0.64 6.47
CA TYR A 343 -0.07 0.10 6.86
C TYR A 343 1.09 -0.16 5.90
N THR A 344 1.87 0.86 5.65
CA THR A 344 3.15 0.75 4.95
C THR A 344 4.17 -0.05 5.75
N ALA A 345 5.24 -0.50 5.10
CA ALA A 345 6.33 -1.16 5.81
C ALA A 345 6.99 -0.23 6.85
N TYR A 346 6.98 1.09 6.61
CA TYR A 346 7.42 2.07 7.61
C TYR A 346 6.53 2.07 8.85
N GLU A 347 5.21 2.15 8.69
CA GLU A 347 4.26 2.19 9.80
C GLU A 347 4.30 0.89 10.61
N ARG A 348 4.44 -0.27 9.94
CA ARG A 348 4.61 -1.57 10.63
C ARG A 348 5.91 -1.66 11.42
N GLU A 349 7.02 -1.12 10.89
CA GLU A 349 8.28 -1.02 11.61
C GLU A 349 8.18 -0.07 12.80
N PHE A 350 7.53 1.08 12.62
CA PHE A 350 7.26 2.03 13.70
C PHE A 350 6.51 1.40 14.86
N MET A 351 5.51 0.55 14.57
CA MET A 351 4.75 -0.22 15.57
C MET A 351 5.51 -1.44 16.11
N GLU A 352 6.73 -1.69 15.64
CA GLU A 352 7.52 -2.89 15.94
C GLU A 352 6.81 -4.21 15.60
N TRP A 353 5.75 -4.18 14.81
CA TRP A 353 5.03 -5.38 14.37
C TRP A 353 5.83 -6.19 13.34
N GLN A 354 6.57 -5.51 12.49
CA GLN A 354 7.44 -6.13 11.49
C GLN A 354 8.60 -5.20 11.16
N LEU A 355 9.80 -5.60 11.57
CA LEU A 355 11.01 -4.86 11.24
C LEU A 355 11.36 -5.01 9.77
N THR A 356 11.80 -3.93 9.15
CA THR A 356 12.40 -3.95 7.82
C THR A 356 13.77 -4.61 7.86
N GLU A 357 14.15 -5.28 6.77
CA GLU A 357 15.46 -5.87 6.61
C GLU A 357 16.40 -4.88 5.94
N THR A 358 17.51 -4.54 6.59
CA THR A 358 18.50 -3.64 5.98
C THR A 358 19.36 -4.39 4.96
N VAL A 359 19.45 -3.86 3.74
CA VAL A 359 20.26 -4.43 2.66
C VAL A 359 21.61 -3.72 2.63
N ASN A 360 22.66 -4.48 2.96
CA ASN A 360 24.03 -3.94 3.10
C ASN A 360 25.00 -4.44 2.02
N SER A 361 24.56 -5.32 1.14
CA SER A 361 25.39 -5.94 0.10
C SER A 361 24.59 -6.17 -1.18
N PRO A 362 25.27 -6.27 -2.32
CA PRO A 362 24.66 -6.63 -3.60
C PRO A 362 23.87 -7.93 -3.50
N ARG A 363 22.62 -7.92 -3.94
CA ARG A 363 21.78 -9.13 -4.04
C ARG A 363 20.47 -8.87 -4.78
N THR A 364 19.81 -9.94 -5.17
CA THR A 364 18.44 -9.94 -5.67
C THR A 364 17.46 -10.09 -4.51
N LEU A 365 16.46 -9.23 -4.45
CA LEU A 365 15.35 -9.35 -3.52
C LEU A 365 14.13 -9.93 -4.23
N HIS A 366 13.38 -10.77 -3.51
CA HIS A 366 12.05 -11.26 -3.88
C HIS A 366 11.05 -10.74 -2.86
N ILE A 367 10.39 -9.62 -3.17
CA ILE A 367 9.52 -8.90 -2.23
C ILE A 367 8.09 -9.37 -2.43
N ALA A 368 7.60 -10.24 -1.55
CA ALA A 368 6.22 -10.66 -1.55
C ALA A 368 5.28 -9.55 -1.02
N PRO A 369 3.99 -9.51 -1.41
CA PRO A 369 2.99 -8.67 -0.75
C PRO A 369 2.85 -9.03 0.74
N PHE A 370 2.49 -8.05 1.57
CA PHE A 370 2.33 -8.27 3.02
C PHE A 370 1.39 -9.44 3.33
N SER A 371 0.24 -9.50 2.69
CA SER A 371 -0.75 -10.58 2.83
C SER A 371 -0.23 -11.98 2.45
N LYS A 372 0.92 -12.05 1.78
CA LYS A 372 1.63 -13.28 1.43
C LYS A 372 2.92 -13.46 2.23
N GLY A 373 3.02 -12.83 3.40
CA GLY A 373 4.18 -12.90 4.29
C GLY A 373 5.34 -12.00 3.86
N GLY A 374 5.10 -11.00 3.01
CA GLY A 374 6.10 -10.02 2.60
C GLY A 374 6.52 -9.10 3.74
N LYS A 375 7.70 -8.52 3.60
CA LYS A 375 8.27 -7.52 4.50
C LYS A 375 8.89 -6.38 3.70
N GLY A 376 9.15 -5.25 4.37
CA GLY A 376 9.89 -4.14 3.78
C GLY A 376 11.40 -4.37 3.81
N TYR A 377 12.11 -3.76 2.84
CA TYR A 377 13.57 -3.76 2.80
C TYR A 377 14.09 -2.33 2.87
N LYS A 378 15.11 -2.10 3.71
CA LYS A 378 15.65 -0.78 3.99
C LYS A 378 17.00 -0.57 3.28
N ILE A 379 17.12 0.53 2.56
CA ILE A 379 18.35 0.99 1.91
C ILE A 379 18.79 2.28 2.63
N VAL A 380 19.83 2.20 3.43
CA VAL A 380 20.26 3.31 4.30
C VAL A 380 21.21 4.25 3.54
N ASN A 381 21.05 5.56 3.72
CA ASN A 381 21.99 6.57 3.23
C ASN A 381 23.27 6.54 4.07
N ASP A 382 24.42 6.28 3.45
CA ASP A 382 25.71 6.20 4.16
C ASP A 382 26.13 7.55 4.78
N ALA A 383 25.63 8.67 4.25
CA ALA A 383 25.93 10.00 4.78
C ALA A 383 25.03 10.38 5.98
N ASN A 384 23.87 9.74 6.12
CA ASN A 384 22.93 9.99 7.21
C ASN A 384 22.09 8.72 7.50
N PRO A 385 22.39 7.94 8.56
CA PRO A 385 21.67 6.71 8.87
C PRO A 385 20.17 6.89 9.17
N ASN A 386 19.74 8.10 9.49
CA ASN A 386 18.32 8.43 9.70
C ASN A 386 17.58 8.71 8.39
N GLU A 387 18.31 8.80 7.27
CA GLU A 387 17.74 8.95 5.94
C GLU A 387 17.89 7.63 5.17
N TYR A 388 16.77 7.10 4.66
CA TYR A 388 16.75 5.80 4.01
C TYR A 388 15.56 5.63 3.08
N TYR A 389 15.65 4.68 2.17
CA TYR A 389 14.50 4.18 1.42
C TYR A 389 13.96 2.91 2.06
N ILE A 390 12.64 2.70 1.94
CA ILE A 390 12.00 1.42 2.22
C ILE A 390 11.30 0.94 0.96
N LEU A 391 11.59 -0.29 0.54
CA LEU A 391 10.94 -0.98 -0.56
C LEU A 391 9.74 -1.73 0.00
N ASP A 392 8.52 -1.34 -0.40
CA ASP A 392 7.26 -1.92 0.05
C ASP A 392 6.42 -2.40 -1.13
N ASN A 393 6.10 -3.68 -1.20
CA ASN A 393 5.33 -4.26 -2.30
C ASN A 393 3.82 -4.17 -2.02
N ARG A 394 3.14 -3.30 -2.74
CA ARG A 394 1.71 -3.01 -2.63
C ARG A 394 0.94 -3.67 -3.77
N GLN A 395 0.05 -4.60 -3.44
CA GLN A 395 -0.71 -5.37 -4.42
C GLN A 395 -2.23 -5.26 -4.17
N ALA A 396 -3.05 -5.53 -5.19
CA ALA A 396 -4.52 -5.51 -5.06
C ALA A 396 -5.03 -6.73 -4.26
N LEU A 397 -4.56 -6.87 -3.03
CA LEU A 397 -4.85 -7.97 -2.12
C LEU A 397 -5.24 -7.41 -0.75
N ASP A 398 -6.07 -8.13 -0.01
CA ASP A 398 -6.53 -7.78 1.33
C ASP A 398 -6.91 -6.29 1.46
N TRP A 399 -6.39 -5.61 2.48
CA TRP A 399 -6.68 -4.22 2.75
C TRP A 399 -6.19 -3.25 1.66
N ASP A 400 -5.16 -3.63 0.90
CA ASP A 400 -4.67 -2.84 -0.23
C ASP A 400 -5.57 -2.98 -1.48
N TRP A 401 -6.49 -3.97 -1.50
CA TRP A 401 -7.40 -4.15 -2.63
C TRP A 401 -8.20 -2.87 -2.95
N GLY A 402 -8.66 -2.15 -1.93
CA GLY A 402 -9.44 -0.93 -2.08
C GLY A 402 -8.69 0.16 -2.87
N MET A 403 -7.39 0.26 -2.68
CA MET A 403 -6.48 1.19 -3.35
C MET A 403 -5.96 0.60 -4.66
N CYS A 404 -5.26 -0.52 -4.59
CA CYS A 404 -4.44 -1.03 -5.67
C CYS A 404 -5.24 -1.59 -6.85
N SER A 405 -6.50 -2.01 -6.65
CA SER A 405 -7.35 -2.54 -7.73
C SER A 405 -7.62 -1.54 -8.87
N ASN A 406 -7.49 -0.23 -8.62
CA ASN A 406 -7.77 0.78 -9.63
C ASN A 406 -6.84 2.01 -9.61
N ARG A 407 -5.88 2.08 -8.69
CA ARG A 407 -4.92 3.18 -8.56
C ARG A 407 -3.46 2.75 -8.69
N GLY A 408 -3.20 1.52 -9.15
CA GLY A 408 -1.86 1.00 -9.39
C GLY A 408 -1.36 0.09 -8.27
N HIS A 409 -0.45 -0.80 -8.65
CA HIS A 409 0.19 -1.78 -7.75
C HIS A 409 1.64 -1.99 -8.18
N GLY A 410 2.45 -2.58 -7.31
CA GLY A 410 3.87 -2.81 -7.49
C GLY A 410 4.69 -2.37 -6.28
N MET A 411 5.97 -2.15 -6.45
CA MET A 411 6.87 -1.69 -5.40
C MET A 411 6.78 -0.17 -5.23
N ILE A 412 6.39 0.28 -4.05
CA ILE A 412 6.53 1.67 -3.62
C ILE A 412 7.91 1.85 -2.97
N VAL A 413 8.61 2.89 -3.35
CA VAL A 413 9.85 3.32 -2.70
C VAL A 413 9.53 4.47 -1.77
N LEU A 414 9.44 4.20 -0.47
CA LEU A 414 9.30 5.25 0.55
C LEU A 414 10.66 5.92 0.77
N HIS A 415 10.69 7.24 0.84
CA HIS A 415 11.84 8.04 1.24
C HIS A 415 11.58 8.62 2.63
N VAL A 416 12.38 8.22 3.57
CA VAL A 416 12.31 8.64 4.98
C VAL A 416 13.56 9.42 5.35
N ASP A 417 13.41 10.61 5.92
CA ASP A 417 14.46 11.37 6.62
C ASP A 417 13.99 11.59 8.06
N PHE A 418 14.22 10.59 8.92
CA PHE A 418 13.65 10.56 10.26
C PHE A 418 14.28 11.60 11.17
N LYS A 419 13.42 12.44 11.79
CA LYS A 419 13.83 13.39 12.79
C LYS A 419 12.77 13.47 13.90
N GLN A 420 13.09 12.94 15.09
CA GLN A 420 12.15 12.82 16.21
C GLN A 420 11.37 14.13 16.50
N SER A 421 12.04 15.28 16.46
CA SER A 421 11.38 16.57 16.72
C SER A 421 10.32 16.96 15.66
N ILE A 422 10.41 16.42 14.45
CA ILE A 422 9.41 16.63 13.38
C ILE A 422 8.21 15.72 13.62
N TRP A 423 8.47 14.45 13.96
CA TRP A 423 7.43 13.48 14.32
C TRP A 423 6.66 13.93 15.55
N SER A 424 7.36 14.28 16.65
CA SER A 424 6.74 14.75 17.89
C SER A 424 5.88 16.00 17.72
N LEU A 425 6.13 16.80 16.68
CA LEU A 425 5.33 17.98 16.36
C LEU A 425 4.24 17.71 15.30
N ASN A 426 4.02 16.48 14.89
CA ASN A 426 3.09 16.11 13.79
C ASN A 426 3.28 16.97 12.51
N ASN A 427 4.53 17.26 12.18
CA ASN A 427 4.90 18.13 11.06
C ASN A 427 5.65 17.34 9.95
N VAL A 428 5.43 16.02 9.86
CA VAL A 428 6.23 15.11 9.02
C VAL A 428 6.32 15.61 7.58
N ASN A 429 5.22 16.06 7.00
CA ASN A 429 5.19 16.52 5.61
C ASN A 429 4.74 17.98 5.45
N SER A 430 4.76 18.80 6.51
CA SER A 430 4.32 20.20 6.47
C SER A 430 5.24 21.15 5.69
N ASN A 431 6.36 20.66 5.15
CA ASN A 431 7.27 21.41 4.29
C ASN A 431 7.32 20.78 2.89
N PRO A 432 6.72 21.37 1.87
CA PRO A 432 6.68 20.78 0.51
C PRO A 432 8.06 20.63 -0.14
N ASN A 433 9.05 21.40 0.31
CA ASN A 433 10.43 21.32 -0.20
C ASN A 433 11.28 20.27 0.56
N HIS A 434 10.77 19.73 1.66
CA HIS A 434 11.44 18.70 2.47
C HIS A 434 10.38 17.86 3.15
N GLN A 435 9.80 16.93 2.42
CA GLN A 435 8.87 15.94 2.96
C GLN A 435 9.69 14.85 3.64
N TYR A 436 9.52 14.71 4.97
CA TYR A 436 10.34 13.78 5.76
C TYR A 436 9.92 12.31 5.63
N LEU A 437 8.72 12.05 5.08
CA LEU A 437 8.26 10.72 4.69
C LEU A 437 7.34 10.84 3.48
N THR A 438 7.86 10.54 2.31
CA THR A 438 7.12 10.55 1.05
C THR A 438 7.53 9.37 0.17
N ILE A 439 7.15 9.36 -1.10
CA ILE A 439 7.56 8.33 -2.06
C ILE A 439 8.49 8.90 -3.12
N ILE A 440 9.29 8.03 -3.74
CA ILE A 440 9.95 8.29 -5.01
C ILE A 440 9.13 7.61 -6.11
N PRO A 441 8.28 8.36 -6.83
CA PRO A 441 7.32 7.77 -7.75
C PRO A 441 7.98 7.34 -9.06
N ALA A 442 7.70 6.12 -9.53
CA ALA A 442 8.29 5.57 -10.75
C ALA A 442 8.02 6.42 -12.01
N ASN A 443 6.91 7.17 -12.05
CA ASN A 443 6.56 8.10 -13.13
C ASN A 443 7.12 9.52 -12.93
N ASN A 444 7.96 9.75 -11.94
CA ASN A 444 8.49 11.07 -11.57
C ASN A 444 7.42 12.15 -11.35
N SER A 445 6.25 11.79 -10.81
CA SER A 445 5.11 12.68 -10.63
C SER A 445 4.44 12.47 -9.27
N LEU A 446 4.32 13.54 -8.49
CA LEU A 446 3.62 13.60 -7.21
C LEU A 446 2.34 14.45 -7.33
N ILE A 447 1.46 14.06 -8.26
CA ILE A 447 0.12 14.65 -8.36
C ILE A 447 -0.79 13.88 -7.41
N GLY A 448 -1.08 14.50 -6.29
CA GLY A 448 -1.91 13.96 -5.23
C GLY A 448 -3.26 14.65 -5.11
N SER A 449 -3.96 14.32 -4.05
CA SER A 449 -5.26 14.90 -3.69
C SER A 449 -5.22 16.42 -3.53
N ASN A 450 -4.05 17.00 -3.29
CA ASN A 450 -3.86 18.44 -3.02
C ASN A 450 -3.59 19.30 -4.27
N ASN A 451 -3.26 18.73 -5.42
CA ASN A 451 -2.81 19.50 -6.58
C ASN A 451 -3.30 18.96 -7.94
N TYR A 452 -4.27 18.05 -7.95
CA TYR A 452 -4.83 17.56 -9.21
C TYR A 452 -5.79 18.58 -9.86
N THR A 453 -5.85 18.61 -11.19
CA THR A 453 -6.82 19.40 -11.95
C THR A 453 -8.03 18.56 -12.38
N THR A 454 -7.84 17.26 -12.60
CA THR A 454 -8.92 16.32 -12.91
C THR A 454 -8.72 15.01 -12.15
N GLN A 455 -9.82 14.32 -11.86
CA GLN A 455 -9.78 12.99 -11.21
C GLN A 455 -8.96 11.97 -12.02
N ASP A 456 -9.01 12.06 -13.36
CA ASP A 456 -8.24 11.17 -14.23
C ASP A 456 -6.74 11.46 -14.13
N GLN A 457 -6.33 12.73 -14.01
CA GLN A 457 -4.94 13.12 -13.80
C GLN A 457 -4.41 12.55 -12.49
N TRP A 458 -5.16 12.73 -11.42
CA TRP A 458 -4.79 12.19 -10.11
C TRP A 458 -4.66 10.66 -10.13
N LYS A 459 -5.70 9.97 -10.65
CA LYS A 459 -5.70 8.52 -10.79
C LYS A 459 -4.51 8.03 -11.62
N ALA A 460 -4.22 8.66 -12.76
CA ALA A 460 -3.09 8.29 -13.61
C ALA A 460 -1.73 8.49 -12.91
N SER A 461 -1.58 9.57 -12.11
CA SER A 461 -0.39 9.80 -11.31
C SER A 461 -0.19 8.66 -10.30
N LEU A 462 -1.21 8.33 -9.52
CA LEU A 462 -1.13 7.25 -8.54
C LEU A 462 -0.83 5.88 -9.18
N GLN A 463 -1.41 5.59 -10.35
CA GLN A 463 -1.15 4.36 -11.11
C GLN A 463 0.31 4.25 -11.56
N GLY A 464 0.97 5.37 -11.78
CA GLY A 464 2.37 5.44 -12.20
C GLY A 464 3.37 5.52 -11.06
N ASN A 465 2.95 5.63 -9.80
CA ASN A 465 3.87 5.72 -8.66
C ASN A 465 4.65 4.42 -8.39
N PRO A 466 4.05 3.21 -8.46
CA PRO A 466 4.74 1.96 -8.18
C PRO A 466 5.75 1.58 -9.28
N TYR A 467 6.81 0.87 -8.89
CA TYR A 467 7.76 0.20 -9.79
C TYR A 467 7.37 -1.28 -9.99
N PRO A 468 7.47 -1.85 -11.20
CA PRO A 468 7.62 -1.15 -12.48
C PRO A 468 6.34 -0.42 -12.89
N GLY A 469 5.17 -0.83 -12.35
CA GLY A 469 3.86 -0.22 -12.48
C GLY A 469 3.46 0.10 -13.93
N THR A 470 2.53 1.04 -14.09
CA THR A 470 2.09 1.49 -15.42
C THR A 470 3.14 2.34 -16.13
N SER A 471 4.09 2.93 -15.40
CA SER A 471 5.24 3.66 -15.96
C SER A 471 6.27 2.75 -16.61
N LYS A 472 6.24 1.43 -16.32
CA LYS A 472 7.22 0.44 -16.76
C LYS A 472 8.66 0.87 -16.45
N ASN A 473 8.84 1.49 -15.28
CA ASN A 473 10.15 1.91 -14.83
C ASN A 473 10.81 0.78 -14.03
N HIS A 474 11.89 0.23 -14.57
CA HIS A 474 12.56 -0.95 -14.04
C HIS A 474 13.81 -0.63 -13.23
N GLU A 475 14.09 0.66 -12.96
CA GLU A 475 15.30 1.06 -12.25
C GLU A 475 15.14 2.38 -11.49
N LEU A 476 15.92 2.53 -10.42
CA LEU A 476 16.09 3.79 -9.68
C LEU A 476 17.58 3.94 -9.35
N THR A 477 18.26 4.84 -10.05
CA THR A 477 19.70 5.09 -9.93
C THR A 477 20.00 6.59 -9.81
N ASN A 478 21.26 6.97 -9.73
CA ASN A 478 21.66 8.38 -9.68
C ASN A 478 21.37 9.14 -11.00
N THR A 479 21.18 8.43 -12.10
CA THR A 479 21.04 9.02 -13.45
C THR A 479 19.70 8.76 -14.11
N THR A 480 18.81 7.99 -13.48
CA THR A 480 17.46 7.74 -13.98
C THR A 480 16.51 8.93 -13.73
N THR A 481 15.32 8.86 -14.29
CA THR A 481 14.23 9.80 -14.00
C THR A 481 13.02 9.00 -13.52
N PRO A 482 12.67 9.05 -12.21
CA PRO A 482 13.33 9.84 -11.15
C PRO A 482 14.75 9.35 -10.85
N ALA A 483 15.56 10.25 -10.27
CA ALA A 483 16.86 9.89 -9.72
C ALA A 483 16.74 9.52 -8.23
N SER A 484 17.71 8.75 -7.71
CA SER A 484 17.77 8.33 -6.31
C SER A 484 18.23 9.45 -5.36
N LEU A 485 17.47 10.56 -5.33
CA LEU A 485 17.80 11.76 -4.56
C LEU A 485 17.65 11.56 -3.06
N VAL A 486 18.55 12.18 -2.30
CA VAL A 486 18.52 12.26 -0.83
C VAL A 486 18.76 13.71 -0.40
N PHE A 487 18.34 14.07 0.81
CA PHE A 487 18.55 15.41 1.39
C PHE A 487 19.97 15.58 1.93
N THR A 488 20.54 14.53 2.49
CA THR A 488 21.92 14.53 2.98
C THR A 488 22.86 13.89 1.94
N GLY A 489 23.65 14.68 1.29
CA GLY A 489 24.39 14.31 0.08
C GLY A 489 23.61 14.70 -1.16
N THR A 490 23.73 13.96 -2.24
CA THR A 490 23.01 14.23 -3.49
C THR A 490 22.18 13.05 -3.90
N TYR A 491 22.75 11.84 -3.82
CA TYR A 491 22.12 10.60 -4.25
C TYR A 491 22.33 9.50 -3.21
N MET A 492 21.39 8.56 -3.16
CA MET A 492 21.49 7.33 -2.36
C MET A 492 22.72 6.51 -2.77
N SER A 493 23.11 6.54 -4.04
CA SER A 493 24.24 5.82 -4.62
C SER A 493 24.21 4.30 -4.36
N LYS A 494 23.01 3.75 -4.21
CA LYS A 494 22.71 2.33 -4.07
C LYS A 494 21.63 1.99 -5.11
N PRO A 495 22.03 1.64 -6.34
CA PRO A 495 21.09 1.45 -7.44
C PRO A 495 20.13 0.30 -7.19
N LEU A 496 18.88 0.49 -7.58
CA LEU A 496 17.85 -0.53 -7.72
C LEU A 496 17.66 -0.77 -9.21
N MET A 497 17.86 -1.98 -9.67
CA MET A 497 17.84 -2.31 -11.10
C MET A 497 17.08 -3.61 -11.34
N ASP A 498 16.73 -3.85 -12.60
CA ASP A 498 15.98 -5.05 -13.03
C ASP A 498 14.72 -5.31 -12.17
N ILE A 499 13.96 -4.24 -11.93
CA ILE A 499 12.72 -4.32 -11.15
C ILE A 499 11.64 -4.99 -12.01
N GLN A 500 11.20 -6.16 -11.61
CA GLN A 500 10.19 -6.94 -12.32
C GLN A 500 9.02 -7.28 -11.38
N GLU A 501 7.84 -7.51 -11.95
CA GLU A 501 6.67 -8.00 -11.24
C GLU A 501 6.22 -9.33 -11.85
N THR A 502 6.13 -10.36 -11.02
CA THR A 502 5.63 -11.66 -11.43
C THR A 502 4.10 -11.67 -11.52
N LYS A 503 3.51 -12.67 -12.17
CA LYS A 503 2.06 -12.86 -12.24
C LYS A 503 1.39 -13.02 -10.87
N ASP A 504 2.16 -13.48 -9.87
CA ASP A 504 1.68 -13.65 -8.49
C ASP A 504 1.90 -12.39 -7.62
N GLY A 505 2.33 -11.28 -8.23
CA GLY A 505 2.54 -10.00 -7.57
C GLY A 505 3.80 -9.97 -6.69
N ILE A 506 4.78 -10.85 -6.93
CA ILE A 506 6.09 -10.78 -6.28
C ILE A 506 6.94 -9.81 -7.08
N ILE A 507 7.57 -8.86 -6.40
CA ILE A 507 8.55 -7.96 -7.00
C ILE A 507 9.94 -8.57 -6.86
N THR A 508 10.67 -8.66 -7.97
CA THR A 508 12.11 -8.94 -7.95
C THR A 508 12.87 -7.65 -8.25
N VAL A 509 13.95 -7.41 -7.54
CA VAL A 509 14.81 -6.24 -7.75
C VAL A 509 16.25 -6.57 -7.38
N LYS A 510 17.20 -6.18 -8.23
CA LYS A 510 18.64 -6.25 -7.93
C LYS A 510 19.07 -4.97 -7.22
N VAL A 511 19.56 -5.13 -6.01
CA VAL A 511 20.02 -4.03 -5.17
C VAL A 511 21.54 -3.96 -5.25
N MET A 512 22.09 -2.79 -5.61
CA MET A 512 23.54 -2.52 -5.71
C MET A 512 24.31 -3.53 -6.60
N PRO A 513 23.82 -3.92 -7.80
CA PRO A 513 24.51 -4.92 -8.60
C PRO A 513 25.94 -4.47 -8.93
N LEU A 514 26.88 -5.43 -8.90
CA LEU A 514 28.31 -5.19 -9.12
C LEU A 514 28.66 -4.93 -10.60
N GLY A 515 27.78 -5.33 -11.50
CA GLY A 515 27.93 -5.19 -12.95
C GLY A 515 26.97 -6.09 -13.68
N THR A 516 27.18 -6.32 -14.97
CA THR A 516 26.43 -7.26 -15.81
C THR A 516 27.32 -8.46 -16.13
N LEU A 517 26.77 -9.67 -16.00
CA LEU A 517 27.48 -10.90 -16.40
C LEU A 517 27.76 -10.92 -17.90
N GLU A 518 28.88 -11.52 -18.29
CA GLU A 518 29.16 -11.84 -19.68
C GLU A 518 28.17 -12.88 -20.22
N SER A 519 27.87 -12.80 -21.51
CA SER A 519 27.00 -13.79 -22.14
C SER A 519 27.70 -15.14 -22.26
N PRO A 520 27.02 -16.27 -22.00
CA PRO A 520 27.60 -17.60 -22.19
C PRO A 520 28.13 -17.79 -23.61
N THR A 521 29.26 -18.48 -23.73
CA THR A 521 29.91 -18.80 -24.99
C THR A 521 30.03 -20.32 -25.16
N GLY A 522 30.52 -20.80 -26.30
CA GLY A 522 30.76 -22.23 -26.55
C GLY A 522 29.49 -23.08 -26.62
N LEU A 523 28.33 -22.48 -26.95
CA LEU A 523 27.06 -23.19 -26.98
C LEU A 523 27.05 -24.30 -28.04
N THR A 524 26.94 -25.56 -27.60
CA THR A 524 26.92 -26.76 -28.46
C THR A 524 25.86 -27.78 -28.00
N PHE A 525 25.55 -28.74 -28.89
CA PHE A 525 24.78 -29.92 -28.52
C PHE A 525 25.72 -31.14 -28.48
N GLU A 526 25.71 -31.88 -27.39
CA GLU A 526 26.47 -33.11 -27.20
C GLU A 526 25.54 -34.31 -26.90
N ASP A 527 26.11 -35.53 -26.85
CA ASP A 527 25.41 -36.78 -26.53
C ASP A 527 24.11 -36.95 -27.30
N VAL A 528 24.16 -36.58 -28.58
CA VAL A 528 22.98 -36.64 -29.46
C VAL A 528 22.57 -38.07 -29.69
N SER A 529 21.37 -38.44 -29.31
CA SER A 529 20.73 -39.75 -29.51
C SER A 529 19.29 -39.57 -29.94
N ALA A 530 18.59 -40.68 -30.19
CA ALA A 530 17.19 -40.60 -30.59
C ALA A 530 16.36 -39.81 -29.55
N ARG A 531 15.83 -38.66 -29.98
CA ARG A 531 14.96 -37.77 -29.19
C ARG A 531 15.60 -37.12 -27.93
N LYS A 532 16.92 -37.14 -27.84
CA LYS A 532 17.66 -36.52 -26.73
C LYS A 532 18.92 -35.84 -27.22
N ALA A 533 19.31 -34.75 -26.55
CA ALA A 533 20.58 -34.09 -26.74
C ALA A 533 20.93 -33.36 -25.44
N THR A 534 22.21 -33.15 -25.16
CA THR A 534 22.65 -32.33 -24.05
C THR A 534 23.08 -30.95 -24.57
N ALA A 535 22.41 -29.91 -24.15
CA ALA A 535 22.84 -28.53 -24.34
C ALA A 535 24.03 -28.24 -23.42
N ILE A 536 25.12 -27.70 -23.95
CA ILE A 536 26.35 -27.38 -23.19
C ILE A 536 26.80 -25.97 -23.57
N TRP A 537 27.33 -25.26 -22.60
CA TRP A 537 27.93 -23.93 -22.74
C TRP A 537 29.18 -23.79 -21.86
N GLU A 538 30.00 -22.79 -22.11
CA GLU A 538 31.13 -22.49 -21.23
C GLU A 538 30.66 -21.79 -19.96
N GLU A 539 31.31 -22.09 -18.82
CA GLU A 539 31.02 -21.43 -17.55
C GLU A 539 31.35 -19.93 -17.64
N VAL A 540 30.45 -19.10 -17.10
CA VAL A 540 30.64 -17.66 -17.00
C VAL A 540 31.13 -17.34 -15.58
N GLU A 541 32.20 -16.53 -15.47
CA GLU A 541 32.72 -16.07 -14.18
C GLU A 541 31.62 -15.32 -13.41
N GLU A 542 31.51 -15.54 -12.12
CA GLU A 542 30.48 -14.96 -11.22
C GLU A 542 29.03 -15.41 -11.49
N ALA A 543 28.79 -16.26 -12.50
CA ALA A 543 27.47 -16.87 -12.68
C ALA A 543 27.24 -17.99 -11.65
N GLU A 544 26.08 -17.96 -10.99
CA GLU A 544 25.69 -18.97 -10.02
C GLU A 544 24.75 -20.01 -10.65
N LEU A 545 23.90 -19.57 -11.57
CA LEU A 545 22.88 -20.36 -12.23
C LEU A 545 22.73 -19.91 -13.69
N TYR A 546 21.96 -20.71 -14.46
CA TYR A 546 21.61 -20.37 -15.84
C TYR A 546 20.12 -20.57 -16.09
N ASN A 547 19.55 -19.75 -16.97
CA ASN A 547 18.24 -19.96 -17.59
C ASN A 547 18.45 -20.50 -19.00
N LEU A 548 17.59 -21.44 -19.44
CA LEU A 548 17.63 -22.02 -20.78
C LEU A 548 16.24 -21.96 -21.43
N GLN A 549 16.22 -21.58 -22.70
CA GLN A 549 15.05 -21.72 -23.58
C GLN A 549 15.40 -22.60 -24.77
N LEU A 550 14.64 -23.67 -25.01
CA LEU A 550 14.74 -24.44 -26.21
C LEU A 550 13.74 -23.91 -27.22
N LEU A 551 14.21 -23.64 -28.43
CA LEU A 551 13.40 -23.19 -29.54
C LEU A 551 13.30 -24.28 -30.62
N CYS A 552 12.11 -24.47 -31.16
CA CYS A 552 11.82 -25.33 -32.26
C CYS A 552 11.24 -24.49 -33.41
N GLU A 553 11.93 -24.45 -34.56
CA GLU A 553 11.53 -23.60 -35.69
C GLU A 553 11.31 -22.12 -35.29
N GLY A 554 12.08 -21.62 -34.31
CA GLY A 554 12.03 -20.24 -33.79
C GLY A 554 11.03 -20.01 -32.65
N GLU A 555 10.18 -20.97 -32.31
CA GLU A 555 9.21 -20.87 -31.23
C GLU A 555 9.74 -21.54 -29.94
N VAL A 556 9.58 -20.92 -28.80
CA VAL A 556 10.01 -21.48 -27.51
C VAL A 556 9.10 -22.67 -27.13
N VAL A 557 9.71 -23.84 -27.03
CA VAL A 557 9.02 -25.10 -26.68
C VAL A 557 9.34 -25.60 -25.27
N LEU A 558 10.41 -25.11 -24.65
CA LEU A 558 10.79 -25.41 -23.27
C LEU A 558 11.47 -24.18 -22.67
N SER A 559 11.13 -23.85 -21.43
CA SER A 559 11.88 -22.92 -20.60
C SER A 559 12.27 -23.60 -19.30
N LYS A 560 13.53 -23.44 -18.89
CA LYS A 560 14.08 -23.89 -17.63
C LYS A 560 14.84 -22.76 -16.95
N ASP A 561 14.52 -22.53 -15.70
CA ASP A 561 15.16 -21.52 -14.89
C ASP A 561 16.02 -22.17 -13.81
N SER A 562 17.05 -21.46 -13.35
CA SER A 562 17.89 -21.83 -12.22
C SER A 562 18.63 -23.18 -12.40
N ILE A 563 19.21 -23.40 -13.58
CA ILE A 563 20.04 -24.58 -13.88
C ILE A 563 21.39 -24.41 -13.20
N ALA A 564 21.77 -25.37 -12.35
CA ALA A 564 23.12 -25.43 -11.78
C ALA A 564 24.10 -26.08 -12.78
N GLY A 565 25.30 -25.46 -12.94
CA GLY A 565 26.32 -25.93 -13.89
C GLY A 565 26.01 -25.52 -15.34
N ASN A 566 26.83 -25.97 -16.25
CA ASN A 566 26.92 -25.50 -17.62
C ASN A 566 26.36 -26.49 -18.66
N SER A 567 25.38 -27.32 -18.29
CA SER A 567 24.73 -28.28 -19.18
C SER A 567 23.30 -28.58 -18.79
N PHE A 568 22.48 -28.98 -19.76
CA PHE A 568 21.10 -29.41 -19.57
C PHE A 568 20.66 -30.50 -20.53
N LEU A 569 20.12 -31.61 -20.02
CA LEU A 569 19.60 -32.71 -20.85
C LEU A 569 18.23 -32.34 -21.43
N LEU A 570 18.16 -32.32 -22.75
CA LEU A 570 16.95 -32.13 -23.52
C LEU A 570 16.36 -33.49 -23.89
N GLU A 571 15.11 -33.74 -23.57
CA GLU A 571 14.40 -34.97 -23.83
C GLU A 571 13.15 -34.72 -24.69
N ASP A 572 12.57 -35.77 -25.21
CA ASP A 572 11.36 -35.76 -26.03
C ASP A 572 11.44 -34.88 -27.29
N LEU A 573 12.63 -34.70 -27.84
CA LEU A 573 12.85 -33.97 -29.08
C LEU A 573 12.06 -34.62 -30.24
N ARG A 574 11.46 -33.82 -31.11
CA ARG A 574 10.79 -34.28 -32.33
C ARG A 574 11.82 -34.49 -33.43
N PRO A 575 11.76 -35.60 -34.15
CA PRO A 575 12.71 -35.87 -35.21
C PRO A 575 12.50 -34.95 -36.42
N ASN A 576 13.57 -34.66 -37.14
CA ASN A 576 13.62 -33.90 -38.38
C ASN A 576 13.13 -32.45 -38.32
N VAL A 577 13.17 -31.84 -37.14
CA VAL A 577 12.95 -30.41 -36.94
C VAL A 577 14.23 -29.76 -36.45
N ASP A 578 14.38 -28.45 -36.71
CA ASP A 578 15.53 -27.69 -36.27
C ASP A 578 15.27 -27.13 -34.85
N TYR A 579 16.26 -27.31 -34.00
CA TYR A 579 16.28 -26.77 -32.67
C TYR A 579 17.45 -25.83 -32.51
N THR A 580 17.23 -24.72 -31.81
CA THR A 580 18.25 -23.89 -31.16
C THR A 580 17.95 -23.81 -29.69
N TYR A 581 18.92 -23.43 -28.88
CA TYR A 581 18.64 -23.06 -27.51
C TYR A 581 19.30 -21.71 -27.17
N LYS A 582 18.71 -21.02 -26.23
CA LYS A 582 19.26 -19.80 -25.63
C LYS A 582 19.63 -20.08 -24.20
N VAL A 583 20.72 -19.47 -23.74
CA VAL A 583 21.19 -19.55 -22.36
C VAL A 583 21.50 -18.14 -21.86
N GLN A 584 21.15 -17.87 -20.62
CA GLN A 584 21.42 -16.63 -19.91
C GLN A 584 22.10 -16.95 -18.58
N ALA A 585 23.22 -16.32 -18.29
CA ALA A 585 23.90 -16.43 -16.99
C ALA A 585 23.17 -15.58 -15.93
N ILE A 586 23.05 -16.12 -14.73
CA ILE A 586 22.32 -15.55 -13.58
C ILE A 586 23.24 -15.49 -12.38
N SER A 587 23.21 -14.38 -11.63
CA SER A 587 23.86 -14.22 -10.33
C SER A 587 22.97 -13.41 -9.39
N ASP A 588 23.08 -13.65 -8.10
CA ASP A 588 22.41 -12.86 -7.08
C ASP A 588 22.96 -11.44 -6.99
N SER A 589 24.27 -11.27 -7.24
CA SER A 589 25.01 -10.03 -7.06
C SER A 589 25.27 -9.23 -8.35
N TYR A 590 24.98 -9.79 -9.52
CA TYR A 590 25.19 -9.13 -10.82
C TYR A 590 23.85 -9.03 -11.59
N LEU A 591 23.80 -8.11 -12.55
CA LEU A 591 22.74 -8.14 -13.56
C LEU A 591 22.91 -9.37 -14.44
N ASN A 592 21.81 -9.98 -14.86
CA ASN A 592 21.84 -11.13 -15.74
C ASN A 592 22.53 -10.77 -17.07
N SER A 593 23.18 -11.75 -17.69
CA SER A 593 23.73 -11.58 -19.03
C SER A 593 22.64 -11.37 -20.07
N ASP A 594 23.00 -10.92 -21.27
CA ASP A 594 22.17 -11.11 -22.45
C ASP A 594 22.02 -12.61 -22.76
N TRP A 595 20.97 -12.96 -23.50
CA TRP A 595 20.76 -14.31 -23.98
C TRP A 595 21.72 -14.63 -25.11
N ALA A 596 22.55 -15.66 -24.95
CA ALA A 596 23.33 -16.25 -26.02
C ALA A 596 22.52 -17.35 -26.72
N GLU A 597 22.62 -17.45 -28.03
CA GLU A 597 21.88 -18.45 -28.84
C GLU A 597 22.84 -19.43 -29.51
N SER A 598 22.51 -20.72 -29.45
CA SER A 598 23.29 -21.81 -30.08
C SER A 598 23.12 -21.84 -31.61
N GLY A 599 24.04 -22.51 -32.29
CA GLY A 599 23.80 -22.98 -33.66
C GLY A 599 22.60 -23.93 -33.74
N SER A 600 22.08 -24.09 -34.95
CA SER A 600 20.95 -24.99 -35.19
C SER A 600 21.37 -26.46 -35.11
N PHE A 601 20.55 -27.28 -34.46
CA PHE A 601 20.67 -28.73 -34.38
C PHE A 601 19.39 -29.38 -34.92
N ARG A 602 19.55 -30.47 -35.68
CA ARG A 602 18.42 -31.26 -36.14
C ARG A 602 18.55 -32.71 -35.65
N ASP A 603 17.60 -33.16 -34.82
CA ASP A 603 17.54 -34.55 -34.44
C ASP A 603 17.16 -35.40 -35.66
N ILE A 604 18.13 -36.16 -36.14
CA ILE A 604 17.90 -37.15 -37.21
C ILE A 604 17.63 -38.47 -36.54
N VAL A 605 16.37 -38.85 -36.41
CA VAL A 605 16.04 -40.20 -35.95
C VAL A 605 16.74 -41.19 -36.87
N ASP A 606 17.57 -42.04 -36.29
CA ASP A 606 18.08 -43.20 -37.00
C ASP A 606 16.88 -44.14 -37.34
N VAL A 607 16.42 -43.99 -38.54
CA VAL A 607 15.23 -44.67 -39.07
C VAL A 607 15.39 -46.18 -39.09
N ILE A 608 16.56 -46.69 -38.80
CA ILE A 608 16.81 -48.11 -38.70
C ILE A 608 15.94 -48.74 -37.60
N SER A 609 15.73 -48.07 -36.46
CA SER A 609 14.94 -48.62 -35.34
C SER A 609 13.45 -48.87 -35.65
N GLU A 610 12.84 -48.09 -36.57
CA GLU A 610 11.44 -48.29 -36.96
C GLU A 610 11.26 -49.40 -38.01
N MET A 611 12.35 -49.81 -38.66
CA MET A 611 12.31 -50.87 -39.68
C MET A 611 12.68 -52.26 -39.12
N THR A 612 13.24 -52.32 -37.91
CA THR A 612 13.80 -53.58 -37.32
C THR A 612 12.76 -54.52 -36.72
N THR A 613 11.48 -54.21 -36.82
CA THR A 613 10.40 -55.09 -36.29
C THR A 613 9.68 -55.88 -37.37
N SER A 614 10.16 -55.86 -38.61
CA SER A 614 9.50 -56.52 -39.75
C SER A 614 10.43 -57.55 -40.39
N THR A 615 9.95 -58.75 -40.61
CA THR A 615 10.60 -59.81 -41.39
C THR A 615 10.47 -59.56 -42.88
N GLU A 616 10.11 -58.37 -43.34
CA GLU A 616 10.00 -58.01 -44.77
C GLU A 616 11.38 -57.76 -45.35
N LEU A 617 11.60 -58.30 -46.56
CA LEU A 617 12.82 -58.05 -47.31
C LEU A 617 12.88 -56.60 -47.79
N VAL A 618 14.01 -55.96 -47.60
CA VAL A 618 14.28 -54.59 -48.03
C VAL A 618 15.49 -54.52 -48.94
N ARG A 619 15.45 -53.61 -49.94
CA ARG A 619 16.57 -53.34 -50.85
C ARG A 619 17.20 -52.01 -50.51
N ILE A 620 18.53 -51.96 -50.48
CA ILE A 620 19.35 -50.81 -50.06
C ILE A 620 20.02 -50.25 -51.31
N TYR A 621 19.93 -48.93 -51.49
CA TYR A 621 20.54 -48.21 -52.60
C TYR A 621 21.40 -47.06 -52.03
N ASP A 622 22.49 -46.69 -52.70
CA ASP A 622 23.22 -45.46 -52.42
C ASP A 622 22.41 -44.23 -52.90
N MET A 623 22.93 -43.03 -52.58
CA MET A 623 22.28 -41.78 -52.99
C MET A 623 22.22 -41.53 -54.50
N ASN A 624 22.99 -42.30 -55.29
CA ASN A 624 22.97 -42.27 -56.76
C ASN A 624 22.00 -43.31 -57.36
N GLY A 625 21.21 -44.00 -56.49
CA GLY A 625 20.27 -45.04 -56.91
C GLY A 625 20.92 -46.39 -57.26
N ARG A 626 22.24 -46.56 -56.95
CA ARG A 626 22.94 -47.81 -57.21
C ARG A 626 22.56 -48.85 -56.15
N PHE A 627 22.21 -50.06 -56.55
CA PHE A 627 21.90 -51.15 -55.62
C PHE A 627 23.14 -51.55 -54.83
N VAL A 628 23.02 -51.60 -53.50
CA VAL A 628 24.09 -51.90 -52.54
C VAL A 628 23.91 -53.29 -51.94
N GLY A 629 22.67 -53.76 -51.77
CA GLY A 629 22.36 -55.07 -51.23
C GLY A 629 20.92 -55.17 -50.77
N GLU A 630 20.55 -56.35 -50.26
CA GLU A 630 19.24 -56.62 -49.67
C GLU A 630 19.40 -57.42 -48.37
N CYS A 631 18.51 -57.20 -47.39
CA CYS A 631 18.43 -57.97 -46.19
C CYS A 631 17.01 -57.92 -45.61
N PHE A 632 16.73 -58.72 -44.60
CA PHE A 632 15.47 -58.53 -43.85
C PHE A 632 15.51 -57.26 -43.06
N ALA A 633 14.38 -56.64 -42.87
CA ALA A 633 14.30 -55.33 -42.19
C ALA A 633 14.81 -55.38 -40.74
N ASP A 634 14.64 -56.51 -40.05
CA ASP A 634 15.17 -56.74 -38.68
C ASP A 634 16.70 -56.99 -38.65
N GLU A 635 17.31 -57.26 -39.80
CA GLU A 635 18.76 -57.46 -39.98
C GLU A 635 19.47 -56.17 -40.45
N LEU A 636 18.74 -55.16 -40.80
CA LEU A 636 19.27 -53.92 -41.39
C LEU A 636 20.36 -53.24 -40.55
N GLN A 637 20.24 -53.30 -39.22
CA GLN A 637 21.29 -52.78 -38.29
C GLN A 637 22.59 -53.53 -38.37
N ARG A 638 22.54 -54.85 -38.65
CA ARG A 638 23.72 -55.71 -38.72
C ARG A 638 24.29 -55.76 -40.16
N PHE A 639 23.58 -55.20 -41.12
CA PHE A 639 24.01 -55.19 -42.51
C PHE A 639 25.24 -54.33 -42.71
N SER A 640 26.31 -54.82 -43.27
CA SER A 640 27.60 -54.18 -43.44
C SER A 640 27.57 -53.05 -44.46
N LEU A 641 27.23 -51.87 -44.07
CA LEU A 641 27.27 -50.64 -44.87
C LEU A 641 28.46 -49.78 -44.47
N LYS A 642 29.10 -49.08 -45.40
CA LYS A 642 30.05 -48.02 -45.12
C LYS A 642 29.30 -46.79 -44.58
N ARG A 643 29.97 -45.97 -43.81
CA ARG A 643 29.40 -44.72 -43.30
C ARG A 643 28.89 -43.86 -44.48
N GLY A 644 27.61 -43.53 -44.47
CA GLY A 644 26.99 -42.78 -45.57
C GLY A 644 25.45 -42.78 -45.50
N ILE A 645 24.83 -42.10 -46.47
CA ILE A 645 23.38 -42.01 -46.56
C ILE A 645 22.90 -43.03 -47.63
N TYR A 646 21.87 -43.78 -47.30
CA TYR A 646 21.31 -44.80 -48.14
C TYR A 646 19.78 -44.70 -48.30
N ILE A 647 19.22 -45.21 -49.40
CA ILE A 647 17.78 -45.33 -49.61
C ILE A 647 17.41 -46.80 -49.42
N VAL A 648 16.54 -47.06 -48.45
CA VAL A 648 15.99 -48.43 -48.27
C VAL A 648 14.61 -48.48 -48.88
N ARG A 649 14.36 -49.45 -49.75
CA ARG A 649 13.10 -49.64 -50.43
C ARG A 649 12.46 -50.97 -50.01
N ARG A 650 11.23 -50.91 -49.55
CA ARG A 650 10.40 -52.07 -49.21
C ARG A 650 9.80 -52.67 -50.47
N MET A 651 9.43 -53.97 -50.44
CA MET A 651 8.79 -54.65 -51.56
C MET A 651 7.44 -54.05 -52.02
N ASN A 652 6.75 -53.35 -51.07
CA ASN A 652 5.53 -52.62 -51.39
C ASN A 652 5.78 -51.25 -52.07
N GLY A 653 7.04 -50.98 -52.49
CA GLY A 653 7.44 -49.73 -53.15
C GLY A 653 7.74 -48.55 -52.30
N ARG A 654 7.46 -48.57 -50.99
CA ARG A 654 7.81 -47.48 -50.06
C ARG A 654 9.33 -47.41 -49.89
N THR A 655 9.84 -46.19 -49.94
CA THR A 655 11.26 -45.93 -49.77
C THR A 655 11.50 -45.06 -48.55
N LYS A 656 12.62 -45.30 -47.91
CA LYS A 656 13.06 -44.49 -46.77
C LYS A 656 14.56 -44.26 -46.85
N LYS A 657 14.99 -43.04 -46.49
CA LYS A 657 16.39 -42.65 -46.45
C LYS A 657 16.94 -43.01 -45.07
N ILE A 658 18.09 -43.68 -45.00
CA ILE A 658 18.79 -44.01 -43.77
C ILE A 658 20.22 -43.48 -43.80
N MET A 659 20.81 -43.25 -42.66
CA MET A 659 22.23 -42.96 -42.49
C MET A 659 22.88 -44.06 -41.65
N LYS A 660 24.07 -44.48 -42.07
CA LYS A 660 24.87 -45.51 -41.37
C LYS A 660 26.17 -44.88 -40.89
#